data_69d6eaf53c4784e5f281764f4ab4baa4
#
_entry.id   69d6eaf53c4784e5f281764f4ab4baa4
#
_cell.length_a   1.000
_cell.length_b   1.000
_cell.length_c   1.000
_cell.angle_alpha   90.00
_cell.angle_beta   90.00
_cell.angle_gamma   90.00
#
_symmetry.space_group_name_H-M   'P 1'
#
loop_
_entity.id
_entity.type
_entity.pdbx_description
1 polymer ?
#
loop_
_entity_poly.entity_id
_entity_poly.type
_entity_poly.pdbx_seq_one_letter_code
_entity_poly.pdbx_strand_id
1 'polypeptide(L)'
;MSTPARSTSHTASVNGQRLTVAPGETLLAAALREGIPFPNSCRVGGCATCKCRLLEGTVHEATETAYLLSDAEVEQRFILACQSTPTSDVAIEVDLSGAPRTARVAGRVARRELLTHDIARLTIALEQPLDYRPGQFGMLALDGLDDAARSYSFATADASSSECSFIVRRVEGGRLSPLLVEGEVEGRALTVEGPFGDFWLRPGDAPLLFAAGGSGLAPILAMLQAAAAAGDRRPVTLLFGARAQRDLYALDELRSIAAGWQGEFRIVPVLSAEPEGSDWSGARGLLAAHLPAPLSTRTEAYLCGPPAMVDSLVQTLREAGLTADQIRFDRFTTAADTAQPAAVKPPLAVTVFHYLKFFLFHLIGAVALFSLLKGGAGLTIGLIAVSSVYILGDAIAGDDTSVPEFTFPGILTFQLWLALPLLALFTFASVWTVSTGDPLGFGAWLSPLLGFDLIAAREATAPIHHISGFILTGLIIGMVGTITAHELTHRTWDRISMFVGRWLLAFTFDTIFSIEHVYGHHRYVSTLKDPATAPRGRNVYAHVLVSTWRGNVSAWHIETARLRRTGSSVWSWRNAFLRGHAMSLLLLACAFAMGGPLAALYFTACALWGKALLEIVNYMEHYGMVRDPATPVHPRHSWNTNRRISSWSMFNLTRHSHHHAEGEVPFQKLRPIPNAPMMIGGYLTTIVVALVPPLWHAIMTPKVLAWDRDFASPRERELAAAANARSRRFAAAARA
;
A
#
# COMPACT_ATOMS: atom_id res chain seq x y z
N MET A 1 -11.68 -37.53 -10.34
CA MET A 1 -10.23 -37.36 -10.13
C MET A 1 -9.61 -37.09 -11.48
N SER A 2 -9.49 -35.81 -11.86
CA SER A 2 -8.80 -35.40 -13.09
C SER A 2 -7.37 -35.04 -12.66
N THR A 3 -6.42 -35.71 -13.24
CA THR A 3 -4.97 -35.49 -13.09
C THR A 3 -4.68 -33.99 -13.33
N PRO A 4 -3.91 -33.28 -12.49
CA PRO A 4 -3.51 -31.90 -12.78
C PRO A 4 -2.64 -31.93 -14.05
N ALA A 5 -3.05 -31.18 -15.08
CA ALA A 5 -2.28 -30.96 -16.27
C ALA A 5 -0.90 -30.44 -15.85
N ARG A 6 0.19 -31.04 -16.39
CA ARG A 6 1.55 -30.53 -16.24
C ARG A 6 1.57 -29.10 -16.77
N SER A 7 1.80 -28.14 -15.88
CA SER A 7 1.93 -26.74 -16.25
C SER A 7 3.19 -26.56 -17.12
N THR A 8 2.98 -26.31 -18.39
CA THR A 8 4.05 -25.99 -19.35
C THR A 8 4.30 -24.48 -19.36
N SER A 9 5.55 -24.06 -19.58
CA SER A 9 5.84 -22.66 -19.88
C SER A 9 5.31 -22.33 -21.27
N HIS A 10 4.82 -21.10 -21.46
CA HIS A 10 4.32 -20.60 -22.73
C HIS A 10 5.15 -19.40 -23.20
N THR A 11 5.17 -19.15 -24.51
CA THR A 11 5.76 -17.94 -25.08
C THR A 11 4.68 -16.87 -25.18
N ALA A 12 4.98 -15.67 -24.69
CA ALA A 12 4.15 -14.49 -24.93
C ALA A 12 4.89 -13.49 -25.81
N SER A 13 4.15 -12.81 -26.68
CA SER A 13 4.65 -11.68 -27.48
C SER A 13 3.91 -10.43 -27.04
N VAL A 14 4.62 -9.44 -26.50
CA VAL A 14 4.10 -8.13 -26.08
C VAL A 14 4.55 -7.10 -27.11
N ASN A 15 3.64 -6.56 -27.91
CA ASN A 15 3.97 -5.65 -29.01
C ASN A 15 5.10 -6.16 -29.93
N GLY A 16 5.16 -7.47 -30.17
CA GLY A 16 6.20 -8.10 -30.97
C GLY A 16 7.44 -8.56 -30.18
N GLN A 17 7.66 -8.09 -28.97
CA GLN A 17 8.74 -8.54 -28.09
C GLN A 17 8.37 -9.88 -27.44
N ARG A 18 9.19 -10.93 -27.67
CA ARG A 18 8.96 -12.27 -27.13
C ARG A 18 9.51 -12.41 -25.72
N LEU A 19 8.75 -13.09 -24.86
CA LEU A 19 9.14 -13.44 -23.50
C LEU A 19 8.61 -14.82 -23.13
N THR A 20 9.24 -15.47 -22.17
CA THR A 20 8.78 -16.75 -21.63
C THR A 20 7.96 -16.49 -20.37
N VAL A 21 6.76 -17.06 -20.30
CA VAL A 21 5.89 -17.04 -19.12
C VAL A 21 6.03 -18.36 -18.39
N ALA A 22 6.44 -18.30 -17.13
CA ALA A 22 6.58 -19.49 -16.29
C ALA A 22 5.21 -20.12 -15.95
N PRO A 23 5.17 -21.41 -15.60
CA PRO A 23 3.93 -22.06 -15.23
C PRO A 23 3.22 -21.34 -14.07
N GLY A 24 1.97 -20.92 -14.29
CA GLY A 24 1.17 -20.20 -13.30
C GLY A 24 1.50 -18.70 -13.14
N GLU A 25 2.47 -18.20 -13.88
CA GLU A 25 2.81 -16.77 -13.92
C GLU A 25 1.79 -15.99 -14.75
N THR A 26 1.45 -14.76 -14.33
CA THR A 26 0.59 -13.88 -15.11
C THR A 26 1.38 -13.16 -16.21
N LEU A 27 0.70 -12.73 -17.26
CA LEU A 27 1.30 -11.93 -18.33
C LEU A 27 1.96 -10.66 -17.82
N LEU A 28 1.34 -9.98 -16.84
CA LEU A 28 1.92 -8.79 -16.23
C LEU A 28 3.22 -9.12 -15.47
N ALA A 29 3.21 -10.17 -14.66
CA ALA A 29 4.39 -10.56 -13.88
C ALA A 29 5.57 -10.91 -14.79
N ALA A 30 5.32 -11.69 -15.85
CA ALA A 30 6.31 -12.04 -16.84
C ALA A 30 6.84 -10.81 -17.59
N ALA A 31 5.96 -9.90 -18.02
CA ALA A 31 6.35 -8.67 -18.70
C ALA A 31 7.23 -7.77 -17.82
N LEU A 32 6.86 -7.60 -16.53
CA LEU A 32 7.65 -6.80 -15.60
C LEU A 32 9.00 -7.47 -15.28
N ARG A 33 9.06 -8.80 -15.17
CA ARG A 33 10.30 -9.54 -14.97
C ARG A 33 11.27 -9.38 -16.14
N GLU A 34 10.75 -9.30 -17.36
CA GLU A 34 11.53 -9.07 -18.59
C GLU A 34 11.75 -7.57 -18.89
N GLY A 35 11.47 -6.68 -17.90
CA GLY A 35 11.73 -5.23 -18.02
C GLY A 35 10.77 -4.49 -18.94
N ILE A 36 9.65 -5.09 -19.38
CA ILE A 36 8.66 -4.38 -20.18
C ILE A 36 7.88 -3.43 -19.24
N PRO A 37 7.85 -2.12 -19.50
CA PRO A 37 7.20 -1.12 -18.64
C PRO A 37 5.68 -1.18 -18.80
N PHE A 38 5.09 -2.33 -18.47
CA PHE A 38 3.68 -2.61 -18.64
C PHE A 38 2.85 -1.74 -17.68
N PRO A 39 1.84 -0.99 -18.15
CA PRO A 39 0.99 -0.18 -17.29
C PRO A 39 0.32 -1.05 -16.23
N ASN A 40 0.49 -0.71 -14.95
CA ASN A 40 -0.13 -1.46 -13.86
C ASN A 40 -0.38 -0.56 -12.64
N SER A 41 -1.32 -0.99 -11.76
CA SER A 41 -1.62 -0.31 -10.49
C SER A 41 -2.01 -1.35 -9.44
N CYS A 42 -3.29 -1.69 -9.29
CA CYS A 42 -3.78 -2.57 -8.21
C CYS A 42 -3.29 -4.02 -8.29
N ARG A 43 -2.96 -4.53 -9.47
CA ARG A 43 -2.55 -5.91 -9.81
C ARG A 43 -3.51 -7.03 -9.39
N VAL A 44 -4.67 -6.70 -8.80
CA VAL A 44 -5.73 -7.65 -8.37
C VAL A 44 -6.93 -7.69 -9.31
N GLY A 45 -6.79 -7.10 -10.50
CA GLY A 45 -7.89 -7.07 -11.46
C GLY A 45 -9.02 -6.11 -11.09
N GLY A 46 -8.77 -5.07 -10.27
CA GLY A 46 -9.80 -4.14 -9.82
C GLY A 46 -9.78 -2.76 -10.51
N CYS A 47 -8.68 -2.36 -11.19
CA CYS A 47 -8.54 -0.99 -11.71
C CYS A 47 -8.50 -0.89 -13.24
N ALA A 48 -8.33 -1.99 -13.95
CA ALA A 48 -8.16 -2.07 -15.40
C ALA A 48 -6.93 -1.33 -15.99
N THR A 49 -5.96 -0.90 -15.17
CA THR A 49 -4.75 -0.19 -15.64
C THR A 49 -3.87 -1.10 -16.52
N CYS A 50 -3.81 -2.41 -16.21
CA CYS A 50 -3.03 -3.40 -16.96
C CYS A 50 -3.81 -4.01 -18.16
N LYS A 51 -4.78 -3.28 -18.68
CA LYS A 51 -5.57 -3.69 -19.84
C LYS A 51 -4.72 -3.81 -21.09
N CYS A 52 -4.81 -4.93 -21.78
CA CYS A 52 -4.18 -5.18 -23.07
C CYS A 52 -5.09 -5.99 -23.98
N ARG A 53 -4.83 -5.95 -25.27
CA ARG A 53 -5.61 -6.67 -26.27
C ARG A 53 -4.94 -8.02 -26.58
N LEU A 54 -5.69 -9.11 -26.47
CA LEU A 54 -5.24 -10.44 -26.85
C LEU A 54 -5.43 -10.60 -28.36
N LEU A 55 -4.31 -10.61 -29.11
CA LEU A 55 -4.32 -10.77 -30.56
C LEU A 55 -4.45 -12.25 -30.95
N GLU A 56 -3.62 -13.11 -30.34
CA GLU A 56 -3.55 -14.53 -30.62
C GLU A 56 -3.44 -15.36 -29.34
N GLY A 57 -3.87 -16.61 -29.41
CA GLY A 57 -3.79 -17.56 -28.32
C GLY A 57 -4.96 -17.48 -27.33
N THR A 58 -4.78 -18.16 -26.19
CA THR A 58 -5.77 -18.29 -25.11
C THR A 58 -5.13 -18.08 -23.75
N VAL A 59 -5.89 -17.50 -22.83
CA VAL A 59 -5.49 -17.26 -21.44
C VAL A 59 -6.55 -17.81 -20.49
N HIS A 60 -6.10 -18.19 -19.30
CA HIS A 60 -6.99 -18.40 -18.15
C HIS A 60 -7.05 -17.10 -17.37
N GLU A 61 -8.22 -16.51 -17.22
CA GLU A 61 -8.43 -15.31 -16.42
C GLU A 61 -8.83 -15.70 -15.00
N ALA A 62 -8.04 -15.30 -14.01
CA ALA A 62 -8.31 -15.58 -12.59
C ALA A 62 -9.52 -14.80 -12.05
N THR A 63 -9.82 -13.66 -12.68
CA THR A 63 -10.94 -12.78 -12.31
C THR A 63 -11.88 -12.63 -13.51
N GLU A 64 -13.19 -12.48 -13.28
CA GLU A 64 -14.15 -12.14 -14.33
C GLU A 64 -13.91 -10.70 -14.80
N THR A 65 -13.14 -10.52 -15.88
CA THR A 65 -12.78 -9.21 -16.47
C THR A 65 -14.00 -8.43 -16.95
N ALA A 66 -15.13 -9.11 -17.18
CA ALA A 66 -16.42 -8.49 -17.49
C ALA A 66 -16.95 -7.52 -16.40
N TYR A 67 -16.40 -7.51 -15.23
CA TYR A 67 -16.70 -6.48 -14.22
C TYR A 67 -16.10 -5.10 -14.55
N LEU A 68 -15.04 -5.05 -15.34
CA LEU A 68 -14.20 -3.87 -15.51
C LEU A 68 -14.12 -3.38 -16.94
N LEU A 69 -14.15 -4.30 -17.91
CA LEU A 69 -14.05 -3.99 -19.33
C LEU A 69 -15.44 -3.65 -19.89
N SER A 70 -15.50 -2.70 -20.81
CA SER A 70 -16.72 -2.38 -21.56
C SER A 70 -17.06 -3.49 -22.55
N ASP A 71 -18.30 -3.52 -23.04
CA ASP A 71 -18.75 -4.51 -24.03
C ASP A 71 -17.88 -4.48 -25.30
N ALA A 72 -17.55 -3.27 -25.79
CA ALA A 72 -16.67 -3.10 -26.94
C ALA A 72 -15.23 -3.61 -26.69
N GLU A 73 -14.71 -3.48 -25.46
CA GLU A 73 -13.40 -4.00 -25.09
C GLU A 73 -13.39 -5.52 -25.00
N VAL A 74 -14.46 -6.12 -24.47
CA VAL A 74 -14.61 -7.59 -24.43
C VAL A 74 -14.71 -8.17 -25.84
N GLU A 75 -15.52 -7.55 -26.73
CA GLU A 75 -15.64 -7.95 -28.14
C GLU A 75 -14.30 -7.82 -28.89
N GLN A 76 -13.49 -6.81 -28.56
CA GLN A 76 -12.14 -6.62 -29.10
C GLN A 76 -11.09 -7.49 -28.42
N ARG A 77 -11.48 -8.43 -27.55
CA ARG A 77 -10.59 -9.35 -26.80
C ARG A 77 -9.59 -8.63 -25.88
N PHE A 78 -9.99 -7.52 -25.27
CA PHE A 78 -9.19 -6.97 -24.18
C PHE A 78 -9.24 -7.89 -22.96
N ILE A 79 -8.09 -8.01 -22.28
CA ILE A 79 -7.88 -8.80 -21.06
C ILE A 79 -7.14 -7.94 -20.03
N LEU A 80 -7.09 -8.39 -18.78
CA LEU A 80 -6.28 -7.78 -17.72
C LEU A 80 -5.01 -8.61 -17.52
N ALA A 81 -3.85 -8.10 -17.93
CA ALA A 81 -2.58 -8.83 -17.88
C ALA A 81 -2.21 -9.33 -16.49
N CYS A 82 -2.61 -8.62 -15.41
CA CYS A 82 -2.37 -9.05 -14.02
C CYS A 82 -3.20 -10.25 -13.57
N GLN A 83 -4.25 -10.61 -14.32
CA GLN A 83 -5.17 -11.70 -14.00
C GLN A 83 -5.18 -12.79 -15.07
N SER A 84 -4.36 -12.64 -16.11
CA SER A 84 -4.34 -13.54 -17.26
C SER A 84 -3.08 -14.40 -17.24
N THR A 85 -3.26 -15.72 -17.12
CA THR A 85 -2.20 -16.73 -17.24
C THR A 85 -2.34 -17.43 -18.59
N PRO A 86 -1.32 -17.48 -19.43
CA PRO A 86 -1.38 -18.15 -20.73
C PRO A 86 -1.72 -19.64 -20.60
N THR A 87 -2.58 -20.13 -21.48
CA THR A 87 -2.91 -21.57 -21.67
C THR A 87 -2.44 -22.08 -23.03
N SER A 88 -1.94 -21.20 -23.87
CA SER A 88 -1.22 -21.45 -25.12
C SER A 88 -0.19 -20.35 -25.32
N ASP A 89 0.64 -20.42 -26.35
CA ASP A 89 1.40 -19.26 -26.78
C ASP A 89 0.46 -18.12 -27.15
N VAL A 90 0.80 -16.89 -26.77
CA VAL A 90 -0.08 -15.71 -26.90
C VAL A 90 0.64 -14.53 -27.53
N ALA A 91 -0.10 -13.70 -28.26
CA ALA A 91 0.34 -12.38 -28.67
C ALA A 91 -0.63 -11.33 -28.09
N ILE A 92 -0.07 -10.29 -27.46
CA ILE A 92 -0.84 -9.19 -26.89
C ILE A 92 -0.31 -7.84 -27.37
N GLU A 93 -1.24 -6.89 -27.45
CA GLU A 93 -0.98 -5.50 -27.77
C GLU A 93 -1.36 -4.63 -26.57
N VAL A 94 -0.46 -3.74 -26.17
CA VAL A 94 -0.66 -2.83 -25.03
C VAL A 94 -0.12 -1.44 -25.37
N ASP A 95 -0.84 -0.40 -24.95
CA ASP A 95 -0.38 0.96 -25.10
C ASP A 95 0.71 1.27 -24.07
N LEU A 96 1.96 1.39 -24.54
CA LEU A 96 3.13 1.75 -23.76
C LEU A 96 3.51 3.24 -23.91
N SER A 97 2.70 4.05 -24.56
CA SER A 97 3.05 5.46 -24.92
C SER A 97 3.27 6.36 -23.72
N GLY A 98 2.74 6.02 -22.55
CA GLY A 98 2.95 6.74 -21.29
C GLY A 98 4.07 6.19 -20.40
N ALA A 99 4.71 5.09 -20.77
CA ALA A 99 5.73 4.44 -19.96
C ALA A 99 7.14 4.89 -20.41
N PRO A 100 8.09 5.13 -19.49
CA PRO A 100 9.48 5.37 -19.85
C PRO A 100 10.01 4.14 -20.61
N ARG A 101 10.60 4.38 -21.79
CA ARG A 101 11.22 3.30 -22.60
C ARG A 101 12.53 2.91 -21.92
N THR A 102 12.53 1.85 -21.14
CA THR A 102 13.77 1.22 -20.71
C THR A 102 14.37 0.41 -21.86
N ALA A 103 15.66 0.56 -22.05
CA ALA A 103 16.42 -0.25 -23.01
C ALA A 103 17.57 -0.93 -22.29
N ARG A 104 17.95 -2.11 -22.78
CA ARG A 104 19.14 -2.81 -22.32
C ARG A 104 20.19 -2.71 -23.43
N VAL A 105 21.27 -1.99 -23.14
CA VAL A 105 22.30 -1.65 -24.11
C VAL A 105 23.63 -2.27 -23.68
N ALA A 106 24.26 -3.00 -24.56
CA ALA A 106 25.61 -3.49 -24.33
C ALA A 106 26.63 -2.35 -24.46
N GLY A 107 27.72 -2.45 -23.72
CA GLY A 107 28.79 -1.48 -23.74
C GLY A 107 30.07 -2.02 -23.15
N ARG A 108 31.09 -1.15 -23.09
CA ARG A 108 32.39 -1.46 -22.49
C ARG A 108 32.83 -0.32 -21.61
N VAL A 109 33.53 -0.61 -20.52
CA VAL A 109 34.20 0.41 -19.73
C VAL A 109 35.30 1.04 -20.57
N ALA A 110 35.07 2.28 -21.03
CA ALA A 110 36.04 3.00 -21.83
C ALA A 110 37.16 3.59 -20.97
N ARG A 111 36.80 4.11 -19.79
CA ARG A 111 37.77 4.73 -18.86
C ARG A 111 37.28 4.60 -17.43
N ARG A 112 38.22 4.42 -16.50
CA ARG A 112 38.03 4.51 -15.06
C ARG A 112 38.93 5.59 -14.49
N GLU A 113 38.38 6.52 -13.73
CA GLU A 113 39.09 7.61 -13.08
C GLU A 113 38.79 7.56 -11.59
N LEU A 114 39.82 7.44 -10.75
CA LEU A 114 39.66 7.54 -9.31
C LEU A 114 39.47 8.99 -8.91
N LEU A 115 38.32 9.31 -8.31
CA LEU A 115 37.99 10.67 -7.83
C LEU A 115 38.40 10.85 -6.37
N THR A 116 38.30 9.78 -5.57
CA THR A 116 38.76 9.70 -4.18
C THR A 116 39.34 8.32 -3.92
N HIS A 117 39.75 8.04 -2.68
CA HIS A 117 40.24 6.72 -2.28
C HIS A 117 39.17 5.59 -2.38
N ASP A 118 37.87 5.94 -2.44
CA ASP A 118 36.75 4.97 -2.47
C ASP A 118 35.68 5.28 -3.53
N ILE A 119 35.89 6.31 -4.37
CA ILE A 119 34.95 6.71 -5.43
C ILE A 119 35.69 6.77 -6.78
N ALA A 120 35.08 6.15 -7.79
CA ALA A 120 35.55 6.23 -9.17
C ALA A 120 34.46 6.72 -10.13
N ARG A 121 34.86 7.46 -11.15
CA ARG A 121 34.05 7.77 -12.34
C ARG A 121 34.33 6.68 -13.37
N LEU A 122 33.28 6.08 -13.88
CA LEU A 122 33.33 5.13 -15.00
C LEU A 122 32.73 5.76 -16.21
N THR A 123 33.44 5.82 -17.31
CA THR A 123 32.94 6.18 -18.63
C THR A 123 32.67 4.91 -19.40
N ILE A 124 31.45 4.75 -19.90
CA ILE A 124 30.98 3.58 -20.61
C ILE A 124 30.73 3.97 -22.06
N ALA A 125 31.38 3.29 -22.99
CA ALA A 125 31.06 3.33 -24.41
C ALA A 125 29.95 2.32 -24.69
N LEU A 126 28.77 2.83 -25.09
CA LEU A 126 27.57 2.06 -25.41
C LEU A 126 27.55 1.72 -26.91
N GLU A 127 27.00 0.57 -27.28
CA GLU A 127 26.83 0.18 -28.70
C GLU A 127 25.77 1.06 -29.39
N GLN A 128 24.82 1.64 -28.62
CA GLN A 128 23.84 2.62 -29.09
C GLN A 128 23.51 3.61 -27.98
N PRO A 129 23.10 4.84 -28.31
CA PRO A 129 22.69 5.82 -27.31
C PRO A 129 21.53 5.31 -26.45
N LEU A 130 21.53 5.69 -25.18
CA LEU A 130 20.46 5.42 -24.24
C LEU A 130 19.77 6.74 -23.90
N ASP A 131 18.50 6.86 -24.30
CA ASP A 131 17.71 8.07 -24.03
C ASP A 131 17.29 8.15 -22.55
N TYR A 132 17.94 9.02 -21.77
CA TYR A 132 17.64 9.24 -20.35
C TYR A 132 17.57 10.75 -20.05
N ARG A 133 16.91 11.08 -18.93
CA ARG A 133 16.94 12.44 -18.37
C ARG A 133 18.02 12.52 -17.30
N PRO A 134 18.86 13.58 -17.31
CA PRO A 134 19.84 13.82 -16.25
C PRO A 134 19.20 13.74 -14.87
N GLY A 135 19.76 12.92 -13.99
CA GLY A 135 19.19 12.59 -12.67
C GLY A 135 18.58 11.19 -12.55
N GLN A 136 18.22 10.54 -13.66
CA GLN A 136 17.81 9.13 -13.69
C GLN A 136 18.99 8.19 -13.46
N PHE A 137 18.70 6.89 -13.28
CA PHE A 137 19.70 5.86 -13.07
C PHE A 137 19.57 4.68 -14.07
N GLY A 138 20.64 3.92 -14.20
CA GLY A 138 20.68 2.67 -14.94
C GLY A 138 21.14 1.53 -14.04
N MET A 139 20.73 0.29 -14.40
CA MET A 139 21.26 -0.94 -13.82
C MET A 139 22.51 -1.36 -14.59
N LEU A 140 23.64 -1.46 -13.91
CA LEU A 140 24.90 -1.93 -14.48
C LEU A 140 25.10 -3.41 -14.12
N ALA A 141 25.29 -4.24 -15.12
CA ALA A 141 25.69 -5.63 -14.99
C ALA A 141 27.03 -5.83 -15.71
N LEU A 142 28.07 -6.21 -14.98
CA LEU A 142 29.38 -6.53 -15.55
C LEU A 142 29.35 -7.97 -16.07
N ASP A 143 29.89 -8.19 -17.26
CA ASP A 143 29.92 -9.52 -17.88
C ASP A 143 30.60 -10.56 -16.96
N GLY A 144 29.93 -11.71 -16.78
CA GLY A 144 30.29 -12.73 -15.79
C GLY A 144 29.83 -12.46 -14.34
N LEU A 145 29.08 -11.38 -14.10
CA LEU A 145 28.50 -11.02 -12.80
C LEU A 145 27.06 -10.52 -12.94
N ASP A 146 26.27 -11.13 -13.82
CA ASP A 146 24.90 -10.72 -14.14
C ASP A 146 23.97 -10.73 -12.92
N ASP A 147 24.18 -11.67 -11.99
CA ASP A 147 23.44 -11.77 -10.72
C ASP A 147 23.79 -10.66 -9.70
N ALA A 148 24.82 -9.85 -9.99
CA ALA A 148 25.28 -8.76 -9.13
C ALA A 148 24.97 -7.38 -9.71
N ALA A 149 24.06 -7.26 -10.68
CA ALA A 149 23.63 -5.96 -11.23
C ALA A 149 23.21 -4.98 -10.14
N ARG A 150 23.61 -3.69 -10.29
CA ARG A 150 23.30 -2.61 -9.32
C ARG A 150 22.93 -1.34 -10.03
N SER A 151 22.10 -0.54 -9.35
CA SER A 151 21.67 0.78 -9.79
C SER A 151 22.75 1.83 -9.55
N TYR A 152 23.01 2.65 -10.58
CA TYR A 152 23.88 3.82 -10.51
C TYR A 152 23.26 4.96 -11.30
N SER A 153 23.29 6.16 -10.75
CA SER A 153 22.76 7.35 -11.42
C SER A 153 23.70 7.82 -12.52
N PHE A 154 23.13 8.22 -13.67
CA PHE A 154 23.89 8.85 -14.74
C PHE A 154 24.56 10.15 -14.24
N ALA A 155 25.84 10.28 -14.50
CA ALA A 155 26.66 11.43 -14.12
C ALA A 155 26.98 12.36 -15.30
N THR A 156 26.43 12.08 -16.49
CA THR A 156 26.54 12.89 -17.71
C THR A 156 25.20 13.49 -18.09
N ALA A 157 25.22 14.69 -18.69
CA ALA A 157 24.04 15.40 -19.15
C ALA A 157 23.59 15.00 -20.56
N ASP A 158 24.52 14.59 -21.43
CA ASP A 158 24.25 14.28 -22.84
C ASP A 158 23.76 12.84 -23.02
N ALA A 159 22.46 12.68 -23.08
CA ALA A 159 21.80 11.41 -23.35
C ALA A 159 21.80 11.01 -24.85
N SER A 160 22.20 11.88 -25.73
CA SER A 160 22.30 11.57 -27.18
C SER A 160 23.63 10.93 -27.57
N SER A 161 24.60 10.95 -26.65
CA SER A 161 25.92 10.36 -26.85
C SER A 161 25.89 8.83 -26.71
N SER A 162 26.73 8.15 -27.46
CA SER A 162 27.06 6.74 -27.23
C SER A 162 27.98 6.50 -26.02
N GLU A 163 28.32 7.55 -25.29
CA GLU A 163 29.05 7.49 -24.03
C GLU A 163 28.21 8.02 -22.88
N CYS A 164 28.21 7.29 -21.76
CA CYS A 164 27.63 7.76 -20.50
C CYS A 164 28.61 7.52 -19.34
N SER A 165 28.47 8.26 -18.25
CA SER A 165 29.30 8.03 -17.07
C SER A 165 28.50 7.81 -15.82
N PHE A 166 29.11 7.10 -14.87
CA PHE A 166 28.58 6.79 -13.56
C PHE A 166 29.63 7.09 -12.48
N ILE A 167 29.20 7.60 -11.33
CA ILE A 167 30.08 7.78 -10.18
C ILE A 167 29.74 6.68 -9.17
N VAL A 168 30.70 5.76 -8.99
CA VAL A 168 30.54 4.57 -8.19
C VAL A 168 31.37 4.69 -6.91
N ARG A 169 30.72 4.47 -5.77
CA ARG A 169 31.42 4.35 -4.48
C ARG A 169 31.62 2.89 -4.14
N ARG A 170 32.80 2.54 -3.66
CA ARG A 170 33.10 1.22 -3.10
C ARG A 170 32.25 0.96 -1.85
N VAL A 171 31.52 -0.13 -1.86
CA VAL A 171 30.76 -0.65 -0.72
C VAL A 171 31.54 -1.84 -0.16
N GLU A 172 31.86 -1.78 1.13
CA GLU A 172 32.57 -2.85 1.81
C GLU A 172 31.74 -4.15 1.80
N GLY A 173 32.35 -5.28 1.44
CA GLY A 173 31.66 -6.55 1.22
C GLY A 173 30.77 -6.60 -0.02
N GLY A 174 30.72 -5.55 -0.82
CA GLY A 174 30.00 -5.54 -2.11
C GLY A 174 30.68 -6.42 -3.15
N ARG A 175 29.90 -7.01 -4.07
CA ARG A 175 30.44 -7.87 -5.15
C ARG A 175 30.84 -7.07 -6.39
N LEU A 176 30.09 -6.04 -6.76
CA LEU A 176 30.32 -5.27 -8.00
C LEU A 176 31.15 -4.00 -7.74
N SER A 177 30.77 -3.18 -6.77
CA SER A 177 31.42 -1.86 -6.56
C SER A 177 32.92 -1.91 -6.23
N PRO A 178 33.47 -2.90 -5.48
CA PRO A 178 34.92 -3.02 -5.31
C PRO A 178 35.62 -3.28 -6.62
N LEU A 179 35.07 -4.12 -7.49
CA LEU A 179 35.66 -4.41 -8.81
C LEU A 179 35.65 -3.16 -9.70
N LEU A 180 34.54 -2.39 -9.69
CA LEU A 180 34.41 -1.17 -10.50
C LEU A 180 35.36 -0.05 -10.02
N VAL A 181 35.66 0.02 -8.72
CA VAL A 181 36.51 1.07 -8.14
C VAL A 181 37.98 0.69 -8.13
N GLU A 182 38.33 -0.55 -7.77
CA GLU A 182 39.71 -0.98 -7.52
C GLU A 182 40.22 -1.98 -8.57
N GLY A 183 39.32 -2.68 -9.29
CA GLY A 183 39.69 -3.72 -10.24
C GLY A 183 40.15 -3.17 -11.60
N GLU A 184 40.77 -4.04 -12.40
CA GLU A 184 41.08 -3.79 -13.80
C GLU A 184 39.82 -4.02 -14.63
N VAL A 185 39.07 -2.93 -14.88
CA VAL A 185 37.76 -2.99 -15.55
C VAL A 185 37.74 -2.33 -16.92
N GLU A 186 38.73 -1.54 -17.27
CA GLU A 186 38.83 -0.92 -18.60
C GLU A 186 38.83 -1.99 -19.71
N GLY A 187 38.04 -1.75 -20.73
CA GLY A 187 37.79 -2.69 -21.82
C GLY A 187 36.80 -3.84 -21.51
N ARG A 188 36.43 -4.06 -20.26
CA ARG A 188 35.46 -5.13 -19.91
C ARG A 188 34.08 -4.81 -20.44
N ALA A 189 33.42 -5.84 -20.93
CA ALA A 189 32.05 -5.77 -21.39
C ALA A 189 31.09 -5.65 -20.18
N LEU A 190 30.05 -4.87 -20.35
CA LEU A 190 28.96 -4.71 -19.40
C LEU A 190 27.65 -4.41 -20.12
N THR A 191 26.55 -4.48 -19.40
CA THR A 191 25.25 -4.07 -19.89
C THR A 191 24.72 -2.94 -19.03
N VAL A 192 24.15 -1.92 -19.67
CA VAL A 192 23.39 -0.83 -19.02
C VAL A 192 21.93 -1.01 -19.38
N GLU A 193 21.08 -1.18 -18.38
CA GLU A 193 19.63 -1.24 -18.54
C GLU A 193 19.00 -0.01 -17.90
N GLY A 194 18.15 0.70 -18.63
CA GLY A 194 17.50 1.92 -18.14
C GLY A 194 16.85 2.71 -19.26
N PRO A 195 16.44 3.96 -18.98
CA PRO A 195 16.57 4.67 -17.71
C PRO A 195 15.48 4.28 -16.69
N PHE A 196 15.81 4.44 -15.42
CA PHE A 196 14.88 4.28 -14.30
C PHE A 196 14.85 5.53 -13.43
N GLY A 197 13.80 5.66 -12.60
CA GLY A 197 13.67 6.71 -11.61
C GLY A 197 12.99 7.98 -12.12
N ASP A 198 12.50 8.79 -11.16
CA ASP A 198 11.80 10.05 -11.39
C ASP A 198 12.55 11.26 -10.79
N PHE A 199 13.84 11.09 -10.49
CA PHE A 199 14.71 12.13 -9.94
C PHE A 199 15.41 12.88 -11.07
N TRP A 200 14.74 13.93 -11.60
CA TRP A 200 15.26 14.82 -12.66
C TRP A 200 14.77 16.25 -12.45
N LEU A 201 15.51 17.23 -12.97
CA LEU A 201 15.24 18.65 -12.78
C LEU A 201 13.96 19.07 -13.50
N ARG A 202 12.98 19.59 -12.76
CA ARG A 202 11.71 20.06 -13.31
C ARG A 202 11.86 21.45 -13.92
N PRO A 203 11.15 21.77 -15.02
CA PRO A 203 11.08 23.14 -15.53
C PRO A 203 10.37 24.05 -14.51
N GLY A 204 10.78 25.30 -14.43
CA GLY A 204 10.23 26.27 -13.49
C GLY A 204 11.10 27.51 -13.37
N ASP A 205 10.73 28.43 -12.47
CA ASP A 205 11.43 29.70 -12.18
C ASP A 205 11.82 29.81 -10.69
N ALA A 206 11.55 28.78 -9.88
CA ALA A 206 11.83 28.76 -8.45
C ALA A 206 13.33 28.61 -8.17
N PRO A 207 13.86 29.18 -7.08
CA PRO A 207 15.23 28.95 -6.63
C PRO A 207 15.47 27.45 -6.39
N LEU A 208 16.68 26.98 -6.69
CA LEU A 208 17.08 25.58 -6.60
C LEU A 208 17.99 25.34 -5.39
N LEU A 209 17.65 24.37 -4.59
CA LEU A 209 18.49 23.83 -3.54
C LEU A 209 18.88 22.40 -3.89
N PHE A 210 20.16 22.17 -4.11
CA PHE A 210 20.70 20.81 -4.25
C PHE A 210 21.44 20.41 -2.99
N ALA A 211 21.28 19.15 -2.58
CA ALA A 211 22.08 18.57 -1.50
C ALA A 211 22.58 17.17 -1.87
N ALA A 212 23.87 17.04 -1.98
CA ALA A 212 24.56 15.81 -2.37
C ALA A 212 25.35 15.22 -1.20
N GLY A 213 25.29 13.90 -1.00
CA GLY A 213 26.14 13.19 -0.05
C GLY A 213 26.99 12.12 -0.73
N GLY A 214 28.32 12.25 -0.69
CA GLY A 214 29.24 11.28 -1.31
C GLY A 214 28.93 11.09 -2.82
N SER A 215 28.74 9.85 -3.29
CA SER A 215 28.39 9.55 -4.68
C SER A 215 27.01 10.06 -5.13
N GLY A 216 26.17 10.56 -4.21
CA GLY A 216 24.92 11.25 -4.53
C GLY A 216 25.12 12.56 -5.31
N LEU A 217 26.36 13.03 -5.49
CA LEU A 217 26.67 14.13 -6.39
C LEU A 217 26.45 13.74 -7.87
N ALA A 218 26.52 12.47 -8.26
CA ALA A 218 26.42 12.03 -9.66
C ALA A 218 25.17 12.56 -10.40
N PRO A 219 23.93 12.28 -9.94
CA PRO A 219 22.73 12.76 -10.63
C PRO A 219 22.58 14.29 -10.56
N ILE A 220 23.05 14.91 -9.48
CA ILE A 220 23.00 16.35 -9.31
C ILE A 220 23.96 17.05 -10.29
N LEU A 221 25.15 16.50 -10.49
CA LEU A 221 26.13 16.98 -11.45
C LEU A 221 25.56 16.95 -12.88
N ALA A 222 24.95 15.83 -13.27
CA ALA A 222 24.31 15.68 -14.57
C ALA A 222 23.16 16.69 -14.76
N MET A 223 22.33 16.91 -13.74
CA MET A 223 21.25 17.92 -13.79
C MET A 223 21.81 19.35 -13.93
N LEU A 224 22.87 19.70 -13.19
CA LEU A 224 23.49 21.00 -13.24
C LEU A 224 24.16 21.28 -14.60
N GLN A 225 24.85 20.29 -15.18
CA GLN A 225 25.43 20.38 -16.52
C GLN A 225 24.34 20.60 -17.58
N ALA A 226 23.25 19.81 -17.53
CA ALA A 226 22.12 19.95 -18.45
C ALA A 226 21.45 21.34 -18.34
N ALA A 227 21.23 21.81 -17.12
CA ALA A 227 20.61 23.10 -16.86
C ALA A 227 21.50 24.26 -17.33
N ALA A 228 22.81 24.19 -17.12
CA ALA A 228 23.78 25.15 -17.62
C ALA A 228 23.78 25.20 -19.15
N ALA A 229 23.79 24.01 -19.80
CA ALA A 229 23.72 23.93 -21.27
C ALA A 229 22.40 24.49 -21.85
N ALA A 230 21.29 24.33 -21.07
CA ALA A 230 19.99 24.91 -21.44
C ALA A 230 19.85 26.41 -21.12
N GLY A 231 20.87 27.04 -20.53
CA GLY A 231 20.84 28.45 -20.17
C GLY A 231 19.94 28.79 -19.00
N ASP A 232 19.75 27.86 -18.06
CA ASP A 232 18.98 28.08 -16.83
C ASP A 232 19.61 29.21 -16.00
N ARG A 233 18.75 30.06 -15.40
CA ARG A 233 19.17 31.27 -14.66
C ARG A 233 18.69 31.26 -13.21
N ARG A 234 18.01 30.18 -12.78
CA ARG A 234 17.48 30.10 -11.43
C ARG A 234 18.61 30.20 -10.41
N PRO A 235 18.42 30.91 -9.29
CA PRO A 235 19.40 30.89 -8.18
C PRO A 235 19.64 29.48 -7.69
N VAL A 236 20.90 29.08 -7.57
CA VAL A 236 21.31 27.73 -7.15
C VAL A 236 22.08 27.79 -5.83
N THR A 237 21.72 26.98 -4.87
CA THR A 237 22.54 26.63 -3.71
C THR A 237 22.81 25.13 -3.74
N LEU A 238 24.07 24.73 -3.81
CA LEU A 238 24.52 23.35 -3.72
C LEU A 238 25.22 23.10 -2.38
N LEU A 239 24.64 22.26 -1.55
CA LEU A 239 25.28 21.72 -0.34
C LEU A 239 25.94 20.38 -0.70
N PHE A 240 27.26 20.29 -0.60
CA PHE A 240 27.98 19.05 -0.89
C PHE A 240 28.59 18.46 0.38
N GLY A 241 28.01 17.36 0.89
CA GLY A 241 28.43 16.66 2.09
C GLY A 241 29.47 15.58 1.82
N ALA A 242 30.57 15.64 2.55
CA ALA A 242 31.61 14.62 2.61
C ALA A 242 31.99 14.34 4.07
N ARG A 243 32.77 13.27 4.34
CA ARG A 243 33.27 13.00 5.70
C ARG A 243 34.45 13.88 6.03
N ALA A 244 35.45 13.93 5.14
CA ALA A 244 36.68 14.67 5.30
C ALA A 244 37.10 15.33 3.97
N GLN A 245 38.11 16.20 3.99
CA GLN A 245 38.62 16.89 2.79
C GLN A 245 39.00 15.92 1.67
N ARG A 246 39.62 14.79 1.98
CA ARG A 246 40.01 13.74 1.03
C ARG A 246 38.85 13.08 0.30
N ASP A 247 37.62 13.26 0.79
CA ASP A 247 36.41 12.69 0.22
C ASP A 247 35.67 13.66 -0.72
N LEU A 248 36.19 14.92 -0.83
CA LEU A 248 35.68 15.91 -1.75
C LEU A 248 36.24 15.66 -3.17
N TYR A 249 35.39 15.73 -4.16
CA TYR A 249 35.75 15.54 -5.57
C TYR A 249 34.92 16.44 -6.49
N ALA A 250 35.29 16.55 -7.75
CA ALA A 250 34.61 17.33 -8.79
C ALA A 250 34.39 18.83 -8.45
N LEU A 251 35.13 19.39 -7.48
CA LEU A 251 34.94 20.77 -7.06
C LEU A 251 35.30 21.75 -8.19
N ASP A 252 36.33 21.47 -9.01
CA ASP A 252 36.73 22.32 -10.13
C ASP A 252 35.68 22.26 -11.25
N GLU A 253 35.10 21.12 -11.50
CA GLU A 253 33.98 20.95 -12.42
C GLU A 253 32.75 21.75 -11.97
N LEU A 254 32.38 21.65 -10.68
CA LEU A 254 31.32 22.47 -10.10
C LEU A 254 31.60 23.98 -10.15
N ARG A 255 32.84 24.41 -9.91
CA ARG A 255 33.24 25.81 -10.06
C ARG A 255 33.15 26.28 -11.50
N SER A 256 33.52 25.44 -12.47
CA SER A 256 33.38 25.74 -13.89
C SER A 256 31.91 25.93 -14.27
N ILE A 257 31.01 25.03 -13.80
CA ILE A 257 29.57 25.19 -14.02
C ILE A 257 29.08 26.51 -13.39
N ALA A 258 29.47 26.80 -12.14
CA ALA A 258 29.08 28.04 -11.46
C ALA A 258 29.58 29.30 -12.17
N ALA A 259 30.80 29.28 -12.70
CA ALA A 259 31.37 30.41 -13.45
C ALA A 259 30.63 30.68 -14.76
N GLY A 260 30.08 29.65 -15.41
CA GLY A 260 29.25 29.75 -16.61
C GLY A 260 27.76 30.03 -16.34
N TRP A 261 27.32 29.95 -15.08
CA TRP A 261 25.92 30.12 -14.74
C TRP A 261 25.48 31.59 -14.79
N GLN A 262 24.35 31.88 -15.43
CA GLN A 262 23.88 33.25 -15.63
C GLN A 262 23.10 33.82 -14.41
N GLY A 263 22.90 33.08 -13.36
CA GLY A 263 22.25 33.45 -12.10
C GLY A 263 23.20 33.37 -10.91
N GLU A 264 22.66 33.51 -9.70
CA GLU A 264 23.43 33.26 -8.48
C GLU A 264 23.70 31.76 -8.34
N PHE A 265 24.95 31.36 -8.10
CA PHE A 265 25.34 29.97 -7.88
C PHE A 265 26.28 29.87 -6.68
N ARG A 266 25.82 29.23 -5.62
CA ARG A 266 26.57 29.06 -4.40
C ARG A 266 26.89 27.59 -4.15
N ILE A 267 28.16 27.23 -3.96
CA ILE A 267 28.62 25.90 -3.58
C ILE A 267 29.08 25.94 -2.13
N VAL A 268 28.56 25.05 -1.30
CA VAL A 268 28.87 24.93 0.13
C VAL A 268 29.30 23.48 0.43
N PRO A 269 30.59 23.18 0.38
CA PRO A 269 31.11 21.91 0.87
C PRO A 269 31.01 21.86 2.40
N VAL A 270 30.50 20.74 2.94
CA VAL A 270 30.29 20.55 4.38
C VAL A 270 30.93 19.22 4.80
N LEU A 271 31.80 19.26 5.80
CA LEU A 271 32.52 18.07 6.29
C LEU A 271 31.99 17.60 7.65
N SER A 272 31.52 16.34 7.70
CA SER A 272 30.84 15.80 8.87
C SER A 272 31.80 15.17 9.91
N ALA A 273 33.01 14.78 9.52
CA ALA A 273 33.95 14.06 10.35
C ALA A 273 35.41 14.59 10.18
N GLU A 274 35.56 15.83 9.68
CA GLU A 274 36.87 16.46 9.56
C GLU A 274 37.40 16.82 10.94
N PRO A 275 38.66 16.47 11.28
CA PRO A 275 39.26 16.78 12.59
C PRO A 275 39.23 18.28 12.88
N GLU A 276 38.98 18.66 14.13
CA GLU A 276 38.94 20.07 14.55
C GLU A 276 40.27 20.82 14.33
N GLY A 277 41.40 20.11 14.40
CA GLY A 277 42.73 20.68 14.16
C GLY A 277 43.19 20.69 12.70
N SER A 278 42.34 20.34 11.72
CA SER A 278 42.70 20.39 10.31
C SER A 278 42.72 21.82 9.78
N ASP A 279 43.36 22.01 8.61
CA ASP A 279 43.40 23.29 7.86
C ASP A 279 42.10 23.67 7.18
N TRP A 280 41.03 22.86 7.35
CA TRP A 280 39.72 23.14 6.78
C TRP A 280 39.04 24.35 7.41
N SER A 281 38.85 25.39 6.61
CA SER A 281 38.17 26.62 7.02
C SER A 281 36.69 26.69 6.61
N GLY A 282 36.17 25.67 5.87
CA GLY A 282 34.80 25.62 5.40
C GLY A 282 33.81 25.08 6.45
N ALA A 283 32.58 24.82 6.00
CA ALA A 283 31.50 24.35 6.85
C ALA A 283 31.77 22.94 7.43
N ARG A 284 31.37 22.73 8.69
CA ARG A 284 31.50 21.47 9.42
C ARG A 284 30.15 21.01 9.94
N GLY A 285 29.98 19.71 10.13
CA GLY A 285 28.77 19.10 10.68
C GLY A 285 27.83 18.53 9.61
N LEU A 286 26.53 18.52 9.88
CA LEU A 286 25.53 17.93 8.98
C LEU A 286 24.97 18.99 8.03
N LEU A 287 24.60 18.58 6.81
CA LEU A 287 24.07 19.48 5.77
C LEU A 287 22.85 20.29 6.23
N ALA A 288 21.97 19.68 7.05
CA ALA A 288 20.78 20.35 7.55
C ALA A 288 21.06 21.64 8.35
N ALA A 289 22.21 21.73 8.99
CA ALA A 289 22.64 22.93 9.73
C ALA A 289 23.12 24.09 8.83
N HIS A 290 23.31 23.83 7.54
CA HIS A 290 23.87 24.79 6.57
C HIS A 290 22.87 25.18 5.46
N LEU A 291 21.58 24.89 5.69
CA LEU A 291 20.53 25.36 4.81
C LEU A 291 20.51 26.90 4.73
N PRO A 292 20.22 27.50 3.57
CA PRO A 292 20.09 28.95 3.46
C PRO A 292 19.06 29.51 4.45
N ALA A 293 19.38 30.60 5.12
CA ALA A 293 18.46 31.31 6.00
C ALA A 293 18.39 32.81 5.59
N PRO A 294 17.21 33.36 5.26
CA PRO A 294 15.90 32.66 5.15
C PRO A 294 15.81 31.79 3.90
N LEU A 295 15.15 30.62 4.02
CA LEU A 295 14.82 29.76 2.90
C LEU A 295 13.52 30.28 2.25
N SER A 296 13.53 30.49 0.95
CA SER A 296 12.32 30.87 0.22
C SER A 296 11.32 29.71 0.21
N THR A 297 10.06 29.96 0.53
CA THR A 297 8.98 28.96 0.44
C THR A 297 8.68 28.53 -0.99
N ARG A 298 9.24 29.17 -2.01
CA ARG A 298 9.18 28.77 -3.42
C ARG A 298 10.31 27.82 -3.82
N THR A 299 11.33 27.61 -2.98
CA THR A 299 12.50 26.79 -3.32
C THR A 299 12.11 25.37 -3.69
N GLU A 300 12.69 24.87 -4.78
CA GLU A 300 12.65 23.44 -5.15
C GLU A 300 13.93 22.74 -4.68
N ALA A 301 13.82 21.70 -3.90
CA ALA A 301 14.93 20.97 -3.32
C ALA A 301 15.13 19.60 -3.99
N TYR A 302 16.39 19.30 -4.33
CA TYR A 302 16.84 18.02 -4.93
C TYR A 302 17.93 17.42 -4.06
N LEU A 303 17.60 16.30 -3.38
CA LEU A 303 18.45 15.70 -2.38
C LEU A 303 18.89 14.30 -2.83
N CYS A 304 20.20 14.01 -2.81
CA CYS A 304 20.70 12.70 -3.19
C CYS A 304 21.85 12.25 -2.29
N GLY A 305 21.77 11.02 -1.78
CA GLY A 305 22.81 10.44 -0.92
C GLY A 305 22.31 9.42 0.10
N PRO A 306 23.03 9.22 1.20
CA PRO A 306 22.67 8.26 2.24
C PRO A 306 21.29 8.53 2.85
N PRO A 307 20.49 7.49 3.19
CA PRO A 307 19.14 7.65 3.72
C PRO A 307 19.03 8.61 4.91
N ALA A 308 19.89 8.45 5.90
CA ALA A 308 19.88 9.31 7.12
C ALA A 308 20.08 10.81 6.81
N MET A 309 20.95 11.13 5.83
CA MET A 309 21.16 12.52 5.37
C MET A 309 19.92 13.05 4.69
N VAL A 310 19.35 12.28 3.77
CA VAL A 310 18.16 12.69 3.01
C VAL A 310 16.97 12.89 3.97
N ASP A 311 16.76 11.96 4.91
CA ASP A 311 15.64 12.03 5.86
C ASP A 311 15.76 13.26 6.79
N SER A 312 16.96 13.57 7.29
CA SER A 312 17.22 14.76 8.09
C SER A 312 16.94 16.04 7.31
N LEU A 313 17.40 16.12 6.06
CA LEU A 313 17.14 17.28 5.20
C LEU A 313 15.66 17.43 4.85
N VAL A 314 14.97 16.35 4.51
CA VAL A 314 13.53 16.36 4.24
C VAL A 314 12.76 16.90 5.44
N GLN A 315 13.10 16.44 6.65
CA GLN A 315 12.47 16.92 7.87
C GLN A 315 12.72 18.43 8.07
N THR A 316 13.96 18.88 8.02
CA THR A 316 14.31 20.29 8.22
C THR A 316 13.69 21.20 7.18
N LEU A 317 13.65 20.78 5.92
CA LEU A 317 13.02 21.56 4.84
C LEU A 317 11.50 21.68 5.01
N ARG A 318 10.84 20.63 5.50
CA ARG A 318 9.42 20.66 5.85
C ARG A 318 9.14 21.60 7.03
N GLU A 319 9.99 21.57 8.07
CA GLU A 319 9.91 22.49 9.20
C GLU A 319 10.13 23.94 8.76
N ALA A 320 10.97 24.17 7.73
CA ALA A 320 11.17 25.47 7.09
C ALA A 320 10.03 25.89 6.14
N GLY A 321 8.98 25.06 5.98
CA GLY A 321 7.76 25.41 5.25
C GLY A 321 7.72 24.94 3.79
N LEU A 322 8.68 24.15 3.29
CA LEU A 322 8.60 23.55 1.97
C LEU A 322 7.58 22.40 1.95
N THR A 323 6.85 22.30 0.86
CA THR A 323 5.85 21.24 0.63
C THR A 323 6.53 19.98 0.06
N ALA A 324 5.85 18.84 0.15
CA ALA A 324 6.43 17.56 -0.27
C ALA A 324 6.74 17.49 -1.77
N ASP A 325 6.00 18.21 -2.60
CA ASP A 325 6.19 18.29 -4.06
C ASP A 325 7.36 19.21 -4.46
N GLN A 326 7.82 20.06 -3.54
CA GLN A 326 9.02 20.88 -3.72
C GLN A 326 10.30 20.13 -3.33
N ILE A 327 10.19 18.98 -2.64
CA ILE A 327 11.33 18.20 -2.16
C ILE A 327 11.38 16.88 -2.93
N ARG A 328 12.34 16.75 -3.83
CA ARG A 328 12.64 15.55 -4.58
C ARG A 328 13.90 14.91 -4.04
N PHE A 329 13.91 13.61 -3.91
CA PHE A 329 15.08 12.93 -3.37
C PHE A 329 15.31 11.55 -3.98
N ASP A 330 16.57 11.13 -3.99
CA ASP A 330 17.02 9.79 -4.29
C ASP A 330 17.91 9.28 -3.16
N ARG A 331 17.48 8.18 -2.49
CA ARG A 331 18.20 7.57 -1.39
C ARG A 331 19.11 6.48 -1.92
N PHE A 332 20.40 6.61 -1.73
CA PHE A 332 21.37 5.59 -2.09
C PHE A 332 21.40 4.51 -1.01
N THR A 333 20.55 3.50 -1.16
CA THR A 333 20.53 2.33 -0.28
C THR A 333 21.55 1.31 -0.76
N THR A 334 22.38 0.83 0.16
CA THR A 334 23.24 -0.33 -0.09
C THR A 334 22.44 -1.62 0.07
N ALA A 335 22.99 -2.75 -0.42
CA ALA A 335 22.40 -4.05 -0.12
C ALA A 335 22.36 -4.34 1.40
N ALA A 336 23.22 -3.69 2.19
CA ALA A 336 23.17 -3.75 3.65
C ALA A 336 22.04 -2.90 4.23
N ASP A 337 21.66 -1.79 3.57
CA ASP A 337 20.52 -0.95 3.98
C ASP A 337 19.18 -1.57 3.53
N THR A 338 19.22 -2.32 2.42
CA THR A 338 18.08 -3.08 1.88
C THR A 338 18.11 -4.55 2.32
N ALA A 339 19.28 -5.09 2.64
CA ALA A 339 19.37 -6.31 3.41
C ALA A 339 18.76 -6.00 4.77
N GLN A 340 17.56 -6.45 5.01
CA GLN A 340 17.27 -6.97 6.34
C GLN A 340 18.54 -7.72 6.78
N PRO A 341 19.07 -7.47 7.99
CA PRO A 341 20.28 -8.16 8.47
C PRO A 341 20.10 -9.62 8.11
N ALA A 342 21.11 -10.19 7.42
CA ALA A 342 21.06 -11.55 6.86
C ALA A 342 20.40 -12.41 7.91
N ALA A 343 19.20 -12.89 7.62
CA ALA A 343 18.30 -13.37 8.64
C ALA A 343 19.04 -14.46 9.42
N VAL A 344 19.63 -14.09 10.53
CA VAL A 344 19.80 -15.02 11.63
C VAL A 344 18.41 -15.58 11.78
N LYS A 345 18.18 -16.83 11.33
CA LYS A 345 16.86 -17.45 11.41
C LYS A 345 16.36 -17.14 12.80
N PRO A 346 15.30 -16.35 12.95
CA PRO A 346 14.88 -15.90 14.26
C PRO A 346 14.72 -17.15 15.13
N PRO A 347 15.03 -17.12 16.42
CA PRO A 347 14.83 -18.27 17.29
C PRO A 347 13.46 -18.87 17.02
N LEU A 348 13.34 -20.19 17.03
CA LEU A 348 12.09 -20.89 16.73
C LEU A 348 10.90 -20.26 17.50
N ALA A 349 11.13 -19.85 18.75
CA ALA A 349 10.14 -19.16 19.56
C ALA A 349 9.62 -17.86 18.92
N VAL A 350 10.48 -17.05 18.31
CA VAL A 350 10.10 -15.80 17.64
C VAL A 350 9.33 -16.09 16.36
N THR A 351 9.75 -17.12 15.61
CA THR A 351 9.03 -17.57 14.41
C THR A 351 7.62 -18.07 14.78
N VAL A 352 7.50 -18.93 15.79
CA VAL A 352 6.21 -19.45 16.29
C VAL A 352 5.34 -18.28 16.79
N PHE A 353 5.90 -17.33 17.52
CA PHE A 353 5.16 -16.15 17.98
C PHE A 353 4.50 -15.39 16.82
N HIS A 354 5.19 -15.20 15.70
CA HIS A 354 4.62 -14.49 14.55
C HIS A 354 3.45 -15.23 13.90
N TYR A 355 3.40 -16.57 13.96
CA TYR A 355 2.21 -17.32 13.56
C TYR A 355 1.10 -17.20 14.61
N LEU A 356 1.45 -17.21 15.90
CA LEU A 356 0.48 -17.22 17.01
C LEU A 356 -0.14 -15.84 17.26
N LYS A 357 0.56 -14.74 16.96
CA LYS A 357 0.03 -13.39 17.25
C LYS A 357 -1.34 -13.13 16.62
N PHE A 358 -1.63 -13.69 15.45
CA PHE A 358 -2.92 -13.57 14.79
C PHE A 358 -4.02 -14.45 15.42
N PHE A 359 -3.67 -15.44 16.27
CA PHE A 359 -4.66 -16.16 17.06
C PHE A 359 -5.30 -15.28 18.15
N LEU A 360 -4.77 -14.11 18.43
CA LEU A 360 -5.43 -13.12 19.30
C LEU A 360 -6.86 -12.85 18.83
N PHE A 361 -7.09 -12.80 17.53
CA PHE A 361 -8.41 -12.70 16.92
C PHE A 361 -9.37 -13.81 17.42
N HIS A 362 -8.93 -15.08 17.35
CA HIS A 362 -9.73 -16.23 17.77
C HIS A 362 -9.91 -16.28 19.30
N LEU A 363 -8.87 -15.89 20.05
CA LEU A 363 -8.94 -15.80 21.50
C LEU A 363 -9.99 -14.78 21.96
N ILE A 364 -10.02 -13.60 21.34
CA ILE A 364 -11.04 -12.58 21.62
C ILE A 364 -12.44 -13.11 21.29
N GLY A 365 -12.60 -13.79 20.15
CA GLY A 365 -13.86 -14.45 19.78
C GLY A 365 -14.28 -15.54 20.76
N ALA A 366 -13.33 -16.36 21.23
CA ALA A 366 -13.61 -17.41 22.22
C ALA A 366 -13.99 -16.82 23.60
N VAL A 367 -13.31 -15.78 24.06
CA VAL A 367 -13.65 -15.05 25.29
C VAL A 367 -15.05 -14.44 25.19
N ALA A 368 -15.38 -13.82 24.07
CA ALA A 368 -16.72 -13.29 23.83
C ALA A 368 -17.79 -14.38 23.82
N LEU A 369 -17.51 -15.54 23.17
CA LEU A 369 -18.40 -16.69 23.16
C LEU A 369 -18.63 -17.24 24.58
N PHE A 370 -17.56 -17.43 25.35
CA PHE A 370 -17.68 -17.90 26.74
C PHE A 370 -18.50 -16.91 27.60
N SER A 371 -18.25 -15.61 27.43
CA SER A 371 -19.01 -14.56 28.13
C SER A 371 -20.50 -14.57 27.77
N LEU A 372 -20.81 -14.86 26.51
CA LEU A 372 -22.19 -14.99 26.01
C LEU A 372 -22.88 -16.20 26.67
N LEU A 373 -22.21 -17.37 26.68
CA LEU A 373 -22.72 -18.61 27.27
C LEU A 373 -22.90 -18.52 28.81
N LYS A 374 -22.04 -17.74 29.48
CA LYS A 374 -22.12 -17.53 30.94
C LYS A 374 -23.39 -16.77 31.34
N GLY A 375 -24.00 -16.01 30.42
CA GLY A 375 -25.22 -15.26 30.69
C GLY A 375 -25.06 -14.16 31.74
N GLY A 376 -26.18 -13.57 32.17
CA GLY A 376 -26.22 -12.57 33.22
C GLY A 376 -25.13 -11.47 33.09
N ALA A 377 -24.46 -11.18 34.19
CA ALA A 377 -23.37 -10.20 34.21
C ALA A 377 -22.18 -10.61 33.31
N GLY A 378 -22.05 -11.89 32.92
CA GLY A 378 -21.03 -12.35 32.00
C GLY A 378 -21.03 -11.63 30.66
N LEU A 379 -22.21 -11.28 30.12
CA LEU A 379 -22.37 -10.51 28.89
C LEU A 379 -21.76 -9.11 29.01
N THR A 380 -22.01 -8.43 30.12
CA THR A 380 -21.48 -7.09 30.37
C THR A 380 -19.95 -7.13 30.63
N ILE A 381 -19.50 -8.12 31.42
CA ILE A 381 -18.08 -8.33 31.70
C ILE A 381 -17.33 -8.62 30.40
N GLY A 382 -17.90 -9.47 29.52
CA GLY A 382 -17.32 -9.77 28.22
C GLY A 382 -17.19 -8.56 27.33
N LEU A 383 -18.21 -7.73 27.24
CA LEU A 383 -18.17 -6.47 26.50
C LEU A 383 -17.07 -5.54 27.01
N ILE A 384 -16.99 -5.37 28.34
CA ILE A 384 -15.97 -4.53 28.98
C ILE A 384 -14.57 -5.13 28.73
N ALA A 385 -14.40 -6.42 28.90
CA ALA A 385 -13.11 -7.09 28.71
C ALA A 385 -12.61 -6.96 27.25
N VAL A 386 -13.45 -7.28 26.26
CA VAL A 386 -13.10 -7.14 24.84
C VAL A 386 -12.79 -5.70 24.51
N SER A 387 -13.60 -4.74 24.94
CA SER A 387 -13.38 -3.31 24.68
C SER A 387 -12.08 -2.83 25.34
N SER A 388 -11.80 -3.27 26.57
CA SER A 388 -10.56 -2.90 27.30
C SER A 388 -9.32 -3.46 26.61
N VAL A 389 -9.35 -4.71 26.12
CA VAL A 389 -8.23 -5.29 25.38
C VAL A 389 -7.87 -4.42 24.16
N TYR A 390 -8.86 -3.94 23.41
CA TYR A 390 -8.59 -3.07 22.26
C TYR A 390 -8.15 -1.67 22.66
N ILE A 391 -8.86 -1.02 23.57
CA ILE A 391 -8.60 0.41 23.88
C ILE A 391 -7.32 0.55 24.71
N LEU A 392 -7.26 -0.16 25.86
CA LEU A 392 -6.11 -0.08 26.77
C LEU A 392 -4.91 -0.85 26.22
N GLY A 393 -5.15 -2.02 25.59
CA GLY A 393 -4.10 -2.81 24.97
C GLY A 393 -3.36 -2.05 23.89
N ASP A 394 -4.06 -1.38 22.96
CA ASP A 394 -3.43 -0.56 21.93
C ASP A 394 -2.72 0.68 22.52
N ALA A 395 -3.26 1.26 23.58
CA ALA A 395 -2.62 2.41 24.25
C ALA A 395 -1.30 2.03 24.91
N ILE A 396 -1.19 0.83 25.50
CA ILE A 396 -0.06 0.38 26.32
C ILE A 396 0.97 -0.41 25.48
N ALA A 397 0.50 -1.29 24.55
CA ALA A 397 1.37 -2.22 23.85
C ALA A 397 2.24 -1.56 22.76
N GLY A 398 1.93 -0.32 22.35
CA GLY A 398 2.67 0.39 21.30
C GLY A 398 2.37 -0.15 19.90
N ASP A 399 3.30 0.09 18.97
CA ASP A 399 3.15 -0.24 17.57
C ASP A 399 3.84 -1.57 17.21
N ASP A 400 3.30 -2.31 16.22
CA ASP A 400 3.96 -3.42 15.53
C ASP A 400 4.36 -2.99 14.13
N THR A 401 5.65 -2.77 13.91
CA THR A 401 6.23 -2.46 12.61
C THR A 401 6.96 -3.66 12.01
N SER A 402 6.86 -4.85 12.61
CA SER A 402 7.52 -6.06 12.12
C SER A 402 6.91 -6.55 10.80
N VAL A 403 7.76 -7.07 9.92
CA VAL A 403 7.38 -7.71 8.64
C VAL A 403 8.08 -9.08 8.59
N PRO A 404 7.60 -10.07 9.35
CA PRO A 404 8.21 -11.39 9.39
C PRO A 404 7.97 -12.16 8.09
N GLU A 405 8.94 -12.99 7.72
CA GLU A 405 8.79 -13.96 6.65
C GLU A 405 8.14 -15.25 7.18
N PHE A 406 7.22 -15.81 6.41
CA PHE A 406 6.47 -17.01 6.78
C PHE A 406 6.78 -18.16 5.81
N THR A 407 7.42 -19.21 6.31
CA THR A 407 7.74 -20.41 5.54
C THR A 407 6.48 -21.18 5.11
N PHE A 408 5.43 -21.17 5.96
CA PHE A 408 4.19 -21.90 5.74
C PHE A 408 2.96 -20.97 5.74
N PRO A 409 2.76 -20.15 4.70
CA PRO A 409 1.66 -19.17 4.66
C PRO A 409 0.27 -19.82 4.69
N GLY A 410 0.16 -21.12 4.34
CA GLY A 410 -1.09 -21.89 4.45
C GLY A 410 -1.67 -21.95 5.87
N ILE A 411 -0.81 -21.93 6.92
CA ILE A 411 -1.26 -21.89 8.33
C ILE A 411 -2.05 -20.60 8.59
N LEU A 412 -1.59 -19.47 8.03
CA LEU A 412 -2.25 -18.17 8.17
C LEU A 412 -3.57 -18.13 7.40
N THR A 413 -3.61 -18.74 6.22
CA THR A 413 -4.86 -18.89 5.44
C THR A 413 -5.88 -19.75 6.20
N PHE A 414 -5.43 -20.85 6.82
CA PHE A 414 -6.29 -21.68 7.66
C PHE A 414 -6.86 -20.90 8.85
N GLN A 415 -6.08 -20.02 9.48
CA GLN A 415 -6.59 -19.13 10.54
C GLN A 415 -7.73 -18.24 10.04
N LEU A 416 -7.65 -17.69 8.83
CA LEU A 416 -8.75 -16.93 8.24
C LEU A 416 -10.00 -17.79 8.02
N TRP A 417 -9.84 -19.03 7.57
CA TRP A 417 -10.98 -19.93 7.36
C TRP A 417 -11.67 -20.35 8.67
N LEU A 418 -10.92 -20.46 9.77
CA LEU A 418 -11.48 -20.75 11.11
C LEU A 418 -12.44 -19.66 11.61
N ALA A 419 -12.42 -18.48 11.02
CA ALA A 419 -13.35 -17.41 11.34
C ALA A 419 -14.81 -17.81 11.05
N LEU A 420 -15.07 -18.57 9.99
CA LEU A 420 -16.44 -18.97 9.63
C LEU A 420 -17.09 -19.89 10.68
N PRO A 421 -16.50 -21.02 11.11
CA PRO A 421 -17.08 -21.83 12.17
C PRO A 421 -17.16 -21.08 13.51
N LEU A 422 -16.19 -20.22 13.83
CA LEU A 422 -16.25 -19.39 15.03
C LEU A 422 -17.47 -18.44 14.98
N LEU A 423 -17.66 -17.72 13.86
CA LEU A 423 -18.77 -16.80 13.69
C LEU A 423 -20.12 -17.51 13.69
N ALA A 424 -20.21 -18.66 13.02
CA ALA A 424 -21.43 -19.46 12.99
C ALA A 424 -21.81 -19.93 14.40
N LEU A 425 -20.87 -20.49 15.17
CA LEU A 425 -21.11 -20.91 16.55
C LEU A 425 -21.47 -19.72 17.45
N PHE A 426 -20.75 -18.61 17.33
CA PHE A 426 -21.00 -17.40 18.11
C PHE A 426 -22.41 -16.85 17.83
N THR A 427 -22.78 -16.72 16.55
CA THR A 427 -24.10 -16.23 16.16
C THR A 427 -25.21 -17.18 16.58
N PHE A 428 -25.00 -18.48 16.43
CA PHE A 428 -25.95 -19.51 16.91
C PHE A 428 -26.17 -19.35 18.42
N ALA A 429 -25.09 -19.32 19.22
CA ALA A 429 -25.19 -19.14 20.68
C ALA A 429 -25.88 -17.82 21.05
N SER A 430 -25.59 -16.73 20.31
CA SER A 430 -26.20 -15.43 20.54
C SER A 430 -27.71 -15.44 20.29
N VAL A 431 -28.15 -16.05 19.18
CA VAL A 431 -29.59 -16.24 18.88
C VAL A 431 -30.26 -17.15 19.90
N TRP A 432 -29.54 -18.20 20.33
CA TRP A 432 -30.02 -19.10 21.37
C TRP A 432 -30.31 -18.39 22.69
N THR A 433 -29.50 -17.38 23.07
CA THR A 433 -29.72 -16.62 24.32
C THR A 433 -31.06 -15.88 24.38
N VAL A 434 -31.67 -15.57 23.26
CA VAL A 434 -32.97 -14.88 23.15
C VAL A 434 -34.09 -15.78 22.66
N SER A 435 -33.79 -17.03 22.38
CA SER A 435 -34.79 -18.00 21.93
C SER A 435 -35.57 -18.61 23.10
N THR A 436 -36.79 -19.07 22.86
CA THR A 436 -37.59 -19.81 23.83
C THR A 436 -37.26 -21.31 23.81
N GLY A 437 -37.33 -21.94 24.94
CA GLY A 437 -37.00 -23.37 25.06
C GLY A 437 -35.49 -23.62 24.93
N ASP A 438 -35.08 -24.78 24.48
CA ASP A 438 -33.69 -25.16 24.23
C ASP A 438 -33.52 -25.67 22.78
N PRO A 439 -33.45 -24.76 21.79
CA PRO A 439 -33.30 -25.16 20.40
C PRO A 439 -32.13 -26.11 20.20
N LEU A 440 -32.41 -27.25 19.53
CA LEU A 440 -31.48 -28.36 19.27
C LEU A 440 -30.91 -29.04 20.53
N GLY A 441 -31.46 -28.82 21.73
CA GLY A 441 -30.93 -29.33 23.00
C GLY A 441 -29.52 -28.77 23.33
N PHE A 442 -29.18 -27.61 22.80
CA PHE A 442 -27.82 -27.04 22.91
C PHE A 442 -27.41 -26.74 24.34
N GLY A 443 -28.32 -26.15 25.13
CA GLY A 443 -28.07 -25.86 26.55
C GLY A 443 -27.89 -27.11 27.35
N ALA A 444 -28.80 -28.11 27.20
CA ALA A 444 -28.71 -29.36 27.87
C ALA A 444 -27.45 -30.17 27.50
N TRP A 445 -27.05 -30.14 26.23
CA TRP A 445 -25.84 -30.84 25.77
C TRP A 445 -24.54 -30.19 26.26
N LEU A 446 -24.46 -28.85 26.29
CA LEU A 446 -23.22 -28.14 26.58
C LEU A 446 -23.02 -27.90 28.09
N SER A 447 -24.09 -27.82 28.90
CA SER A 447 -24.02 -27.56 30.35
C SER A 447 -23.08 -28.51 31.11
N PRO A 448 -23.14 -29.84 30.90
CA PRO A 448 -22.23 -30.78 31.58
C PRO A 448 -20.76 -30.58 31.20
N LEU A 449 -20.48 -30.16 29.95
CA LEU A 449 -19.14 -29.95 29.46
C LEU A 449 -18.50 -28.65 30.04
N LEU A 450 -19.32 -27.65 30.32
CA LEU A 450 -18.85 -26.37 30.88
C LEU A 450 -18.91 -26.32 32.41
N GLY A 451 -19.58 -27.31 33.07
CA GLY A 451 -19.69 -27.39 34.51
C GLY A 451 -20.68 -26.37 35.13
N PHE A 452 -21.60 -25.82 34.36
CA PHE A 452 -22.70 -24.97 34.86
C PHE A 452 -23.91 -25.05 33.94
N ASP A 453 -25.10 -24.77 34.51
CA ASP A 453 -26.36 -24.80 33.77
C ASP A 453 -26.54 -23.57 32.88
N LEU A 454 -26.42 -23.75 31.56
CA LEU A 454 -26.56 -22.70 30.55
C LEU A 454 -28.02 -22.20 30.47
N ILE A 455 -29.00 -23.07 30.64
CA ILE A 455 -30.41 -22.72 30.53
C ILE A 455 -30.77 -21.80 31.70
N ALA A 456 -30.43 -22.21 32.93
CA ALA A 456 -30.64 -21.39 34.11
C ALA A 456 -29.89 -20.03 34.03
N ALA A 457 -28.64 -20.05 33.54
CA ALA A 457 -27.86 -18.83 33.37
C ALA A 457 -28.50 -17.84 32.36
N ARG A 458 -29.02 -18.34 31.25
CA ARG A 458 -29.77 -17.59 30.25
C ARG A 458 -31.05 -16.99 30.86
N GLU A 459 -31.88 -17.80 31.54
CA GLU A 459 -33.15 -17.41 32.11
C GLU A 459 -32.99 -16.35 33.23
N ALA A 460 -31.89 -16.43 33.96
CA ALA A 460 -31.52 -15.43 34.98
C ALA A 460 -30.95 -14.11 34.42
N THR A 461 -30.78 -14.00 33.08
CA THR A 461 -30.18 -12.83 32.46
C THR A 461 -31.13 -11.63 32.47
N ALA A 462 -30.76 -10.57 33.18
CA ALA A 462 -31.54 -9.31 33.25
C ALA A 462 -31.49 -8.53 31.93
N PRO A 463 -32.53 -7.72 31.62
CA PRO A 463 -32.61 -6.96 30.35
C PRO A 463 -31.37 -6.09 30.03
N ILE A 464 -30.75 -5.48 31.05
CA ILE A 464 -29.56 -4.64 30.88
C ILE A 464 -28.38 -5.45 30.31
N HIS A 465 -28.25 -6.71 30.69
CA HIS A 465 -27.21 -7.58 30.18
C HIS A 465 -27.47 -8.03 28.74
N HIS A 466 -28.73 -8.14 28.32
CA HIS A 466 -29.08 -8.35 26.90
C HIS A 466 -28.68 -7.16 26.01
N ILE A 467 -28.71 -5.92 26.52
CA ILE A 467 -28.17 -4.76 25.79
C ILE A 467 -26.66 -4.92 25.59
N SER A 468 -25.93 -5.29 26.64
CA SER A 468 -24.51 -5.61 26.54
C SER A 468 -24.22 -6.75 25.55
N GLY A 469 -25.05 -7.80 25.61
CA GLY A 469 -25.00 -8.94 24.67
C GLY A 469 -25.24 -8.50 23.22
N PHE A 470 -26.20 -7.64 22.97
CA PHE A 470 -26.45 -7.06 21.64
C PHE A 470 -25.22 -6.29 21.12
N ILE A 471 -24.64 -5.38 21.94
CA ILE A 471 -23.47 -4.59 21.55
C ILE A 471 -22.26 -5.52 21.28
N LEU A 472 -22.02 -6.47 22.17
CA LEU A 472 -20.93 -7.46 22.01
C LEU A 472 -21.14 -8.33 20.77
N THR A 473 -22.36 -8.81 20.54
CA THR A 473 -22.67 -9.66 19.38
C THR A 473 -22.43 -8.92 18.07
N GLY A 474 -22.92 -7.71 17.93
CA GLY A 474 -22.69 -6.92 16.72
C GLY A 474 -21.21 -6.55 16.52
N LEU A 475 -20.48 -6.27 17.62
CA LEU A 475 -19.04 -6.04 17.57
C LEU A 475 -18.29 -7.28 17.04
N ILE A 476 -18.62 -8.48 17.55
CA ILE A 476 -18.00 -9.73 17.10
C ILE A 476 -18.42 -10.10 15.68
N ILE A 477 -19.70 -9.94 15.31
CA ILE A 477 -20.17 -10.17 13.94
C ILE A 477 -19.45 -9.21 12.97
N GLY A 478 -19.33 -7.93 13.32
CA GLY A 478 -18.60 -6.95 12.52
C GLY A 478 -17.11 -7.32 12.39
N MET A 479 -16.44 -7.60 13.51
CA MET A 479 -15.02 -7.93 13.52
C MET A 479 -14.73 -9.26 12.80
N VAL A 480 -15.37 -10.34 13.20
CA VAL A 480 -15.09 -11.68 12.67
C VAL A 480 -15.62 -11.84 11.25
N GLY A 481 -16.80 -11.27 10.98
CA GLY A 481 -17.44 -11.38 9.67
C GLY A 481 -16.80 -10.53 8.58
N THR A 482 -16.34 -9.30 8.89
CA THR A 482 -15.88 -8.38 7.83
C THR A 482 -14.37 -8.36 7.66
N ILE A 483 -13.57 -8.39 8.73
CA ILE A 483 -12.11 -8.30 8.64
C ILE A 483 -11.53 -9.49 7.86
N THR A 484 -11.91 -10.71 8.23
CA THR A 484 -11.42 -11.91 7.53
C THR A 484 -12.02 -12.03 6.13
N ALA A 485 -13.28 -11.66 5.95
CA ALA A 485 -13.91 -11.64 4.63
C ALA A 485 -13.26 -10.63 3.69
N HIS A 486 -12.82 -9.47 4.20
CA HIS A 486 -12.09 -8.46 3.44
C HIS A 486 -10.86 -9.09 2.77
N GLU A 487 -9.97 -9.74 3.53
CA GLU A 487 -8.79 -10.42 3.00
C GLU A 487 -9.16 -11.57 2.05
N LEU A 488 -10.18 -12.39 2.42
CA LEU A 488 -10.56 -13.57 1.64
C LEU A 488 -11.23 -13.22 0.31
N THR A 489 -11.98 -12.11 0.23
CA THR A 489 -12.66 -11.70 -1.00
C THR A 489 -11.74 -11.00 -2.01
N HIS A 490 -10.56 -10.55 -1.59
CA HIS A 490 -9.50 -10.16 -2.51
C HIS A 490 -8.87 -11.34 -3.24
N ARG A 491 -8.96 -12.56 -2.71
CA ARG A 491 -8.43 -13.79 -3.31
C ARG A 491 -9.40 -14.38 -4.33
N THR A 492 -9.77 -13.61 -5.35
CA THR A 492 -10.77 -13.98 -6.36
C THR A 492 -10.44 -15.28 -7.11
N TRP A 493 -9.17 -15.68 -7.14
CA TRP A 493 -8.66 -16.92 -7.72
C TRP A 493 -8.85 -18.15 -6.82
N ASP A 494 -9.05 -17.98 -5.49
CA ASP A 494 -9.22 -19.08 -4.54
C ASP A 494 -10.70 -19.29 -4.21
N ARG A 495 -11.28 -20.35 -4.76
CA ARG A 495 -12.70 -20.70 -4.60
C ARG A 495 -13.09 -20.94 -3.14
N ILE A 496 -12.18 -21.52 -2.32
CA ILE A 496 -12.46 -21.79 -0.90
C ILE A 496 -12.49 -20.49 -0.12
N SER A 497 -11.49 -19.65 -0.31
CA SER A 497 -11.44 -18.32 0.32
C SER A 497 -12.65 -17.46 -0.06
N MET A 498 -13.04 -17.43 -1.36
CA MET A 498 -14.24 -16.74 -1.82
C MET A 498 -15.53 -17.30 -1.21
N PHE A 499 -15.65 -18.61 -1.07
CA PHE A 499 -16.80 -19.26 -0.41
C PHE A 499 -16.88 -18.85 1.05
N VAL A 500 -15.79 -19.01 1.81
CA VAL A 500 -15.72 -18.63 3.23
C VAL A 500 -15.99 -17.13 3.41
N GLY A 501 -15.35 -16.27 2.62
CA GLY A 501 -15.52 -14.83 2.70
C GLY A 501 -16.97 -14.38 2.45
N ARG A 502 -17.64 -14.93 1.45
CA ARG A 502 -19.05 -14.62 1.18
C ARG A 502 -19.99 -15.07 2.29
N TRP A 503 -19.77 -16.24 2.90
CA TRP A 503 -20.55 -16.66 4.05
C TRP A 503 -20.32 -15.79 5.27
N LEU A 504 -19.08 -15.38 5.54
CA LEU A 504 -18.77 -14.42 6.62
C LEU A 504 -19.55 -13.12 6.44
N LEU A 505 -19.58 -12.56 5.22
CA LEU A 505 -20.33 -11.35 4.89
C LEU A 505 -21.85 -11.53 4.99
N ALA A 506 -22.35 -12.75 4.81
CA ALA A 506 -23.79 -13.02 4.93
C ALA A 506 -24.30 -12.76 6.35
N PHE A 507 -23.48 -12.96 7.39
CA PHE A 507 -23.82 -12.68 8.79
C PHE A 507 -23.97 -11.19 9.11
N THR A 508 -23.40 -10.31 8.30
CA THR A 508 -23.54 -8.84 8.42
C THR A 508 -24.53 -8.26 7.43
N PHE A 509 -25.24 -9.09 6.66
CA PHE A 509 -26.08 -8.65 5.54
C PHE A 509 -25.36 -7.79 4.50
N ASP A 510 -24.04 -7.99 4.38
CA ASP A 510 -23.18 -7.17 3.53
C ASP A 510 -22.43 -7.98 2.45
N THR A 511 -23.07 -8.97 1.87
CA THR A 511 -22.48 -9.81 0.82
C THR A 511 -22.08 -9.03 -0.43
N ILE A 512 -22.64 -7.82 -0.60
CA ILE A 512 -22.28 -6.89 -1.67
C ILE A 512 -20.81 -6.44 -1.59
N PHE A 513 -20.21 -6.47 -0.39
CA PHE A 513 -18.82 -6.10 -0.16
C PHE A 513 -17.86 -6.87 -1.08
N SER A 514 -18.10 -8.15 -1.33
CA SER A 514 -17.31 -8.95 -2.27
C SER A 514 -17.35 -8.46 -3.73
N ILE A 515 -18.23 -7.55 -4.07
CA ILE A 515 -18.38 -6.94 -5.40
C ILE A 515 -17.92 -5.48 -5.34
N GLU A 516 -18.57 -4.70 -4.48
CA GLU A 516 -18.36 -3.26 -4.40
C GLU A 516 -16.95 -2.91 -3.91
N HIS A 517 -16.45 -3.58 -2.86
CA HIS A 517 -15.13 -3.30 -2.33
C HIS A 517 -14.01 -3.59 -3.34
N VAL A 518 -14.06 -4.74 -4.00
CA VAL A 518 -13.00 -5.17 -4.94
C VAL A 518 -13.04 -4.37 -6.25
N TYR A 519 -14.23 -4.16 -6.83
CA TYR A 519 -14.38 -3.59 -8.17
C TYR A 519 -14.85 -2.13 -8.19
N GLY A 520 -15.37 -1.62 -7.08
CA GLY A 520 -15.81 -0.24 -6.90
C GLY A 520 -14.84 0.57 -6.04
N HIS A 521 -14.77 0.27 -4.74
CA HIS A 521 -14.01 1.03 -3.75
C HIS A 521 -12.51 1.11 -4.08
N HIS A 522 -11.80 0.01 -4.33
CA HIS A 522 -10.38 0.02 -4.70
C HIS A 522 -10.08 0.85 -5.96
N ARG A 523 -11.04 0.95 -6.87
CA ARG A 523 -10.91 1.78 -8.07
C ARG A 523 -11.11 3.27 -7.78
N TYR A 524 -12.09 3.59 -6.93
CA TYR A 524 -12.57 4.95 -6.74
C TYR A 524 -12.26 5.58 -5.38
N VAL A 525 -11.52 4.89 -4.52
CA VAL A 525 -11.16 5.39 -3.18
C VAL A 525 -10.66 6.83 -3.21
N SER A 526 -11.08 7.61 -2.23
CA SER A 526 -10.82 9.05 -2.10
C SER A 526 -11.35 9.91 -3.24
N THR A 527 -12.35 9.43 -3.99
CA THR A 527 -13.09 10.22 -4.99
C THR A 527 -14.59 10.30 -4.64
N LEU A 528 -15.31 11.22 -5.27
CA LEU A 528 -16.77 11.36 -5.07
C LEU A 528 -17.59 10.16 -5.62
N LYS A 529 -17.00 9.31 -6.44
CA LYS A 529 -17.64 8.10 -6.98
C LYS A 529 -17.68 6.97 -5.96
N ASP A 530 -16.72 6.95 -5.02
CA ASP A 530 -16.64 5.92 -4.00
C ASP A 530 -17.71 6.10 -2.92
N PRO A 531 -18.59 5.10 -2.67
CA PRO A 531 -19.55 5.14 -1.58
C PRO A 531 -18.90 5.20 -0.19
N ALA A 532 -17.77 4.50 -0.03
CA ALA A 532 -17.07 4.32 1.24
C ALA A 532 -16.23 5.53 1.65
N THR A 533 -15.84 6.41 0.72
CA THR A 533 -15.11 7.64 1.03
C THR A 533 -16.03 8.70 1.65
N ALA A 534 -15.71 9.10 2.87
CA ALA A 534 -16.49 10.11 3.60
C ALA A 534 -16.04 11.53 3.24
N PRO A 535 -16.91 12.38 2.67
CA PRO A 535 -16.58 13.77 2.38
C PRO A 535 -16.40 14.60 3.65
N ARG A 536 -15.66 15.69 3.55
CA ARG A 536 -15.32 16.61 4.63
C ARG A 536 -16.56 17.17 5.33
N GLY A 537 -16.61 17.04 6.64
CA GLY A 537 -17.70 17.55 7.48
C GLY A 537 -18.93 16.65 7.57
N ARG A 538 -18.97 15.52 6.87
CA ARG A 538 -20.04 14.52 7.04
C ARG A 538 -19.91 13.87 8.41
N ASN A 539 -21.01 13.72 9.16
CA ASN A 539 -21.00 12.96 10.40
C ASN A 539 -21.14 11.44 10.11
N VAL A 540 -20.69 10.62 11.06
CA VAL A 540 -20.65 9.17 10.91
C VAL A 540 -22.02 8.54 10.69
N TYR A 541 -23.07 9.02 11.38
CA TYR A 541 -24.44 8.46 11.27
C TYR A 541 -25.02 8.65 9.87
N ALA A 542 -24.86 9.87 9.33
CA ALA A 542 -25.26 10.13 7.94
C ALA A 542 -24.40 9.34 6.94
N HIS A 543 -23.11 9.13 7.25
CA HIS A 543 -22.24 8.34 6.40
C HIS A 543 -22.70 6.89 6.33
N VAL A 544 -22.93 6.23 7.46
CA VAL A 544 -23.40 4.83 7.53
C VAL A 544 -24.61 4.61 6.62
N LEU A 545 -25.64 5.48 6.71
CA LEU A 545 -26.84 5.34 5.89
C LEU A 545 -26.56 5.56 4.40
N VAL A 546 -25.83 6.63 4.07
CA VAL A 546 -25.54 6.99 2.66
C VAL A 546 -24.60 5.99 2.01
N SER A 547 -23.56 5.55 2.72
CA SER A 547 -22.59 4.59 2.20
C SER A 547 -23.24 3.22 1.98
N THR A 548 -24.04 2.73 2.93
CA THR A 548 -24.80 1.48 2.80
C THR A 548 -25.72 1.54 1.56
N TRP A 549 -26.50 2.61 1.39
CA TRP A 549 -27.39 2.75 0.24
C TRP A 549 -26.61 2.81 -1.09
N ARG A 550 -25.64 3.73 -1.17
CA ARG A 550 -24.83 3.90 -2.41
C ARG A 550 -24.01 2.68 -2.75
N GLY A 551 -23.48 1.97 -1.73
CA GLY A 551 -22.74 0.72 -1.90
C GLY A 551 -23.61 -0.38 -2.53
N ASN A 552 -24.86 -0.54 -2.06
CA ASN A 552 -25.80 -1.49 -2.66
C ASN A 552 -26.14 -1.11 -4.12
N VAL A 553 -26.38 0.17 -4.40
CA VAL A 553 -26.63 0.65 -5.76
C VAL A 553 -25.41 0.43 -6.66
N SER A 554 -24.22 0.73 -6.18
CA SER A 554 -22.95 0.51 -6.89
C SER A 554 -22.75 -0.98 -7.22
N ALA A 555 -22.86 -1.85 -6.21
CA ALA A 555 -22.73 -3.31 -6.39
C ALA A 555 -23.75 -3.87 -7.38
N TRP A 556 -25.00 -3.40 -7.32
CA TRP A 556 -26.03 -3.79 -8.29
C TRP A 556 -25.65 -3.40 -9.71
N HIS A 557 -25.17 -2.17 -9.92
CA HIS A 557 -24.75 -1.70 -11.24
C HIS A 557 -23.55 -2.47 -11.77
N ILE A 558 -22.53 -2.72 -10.92
CA ILE A 558 -21.34 -3.49 -11.26
C ILE A 558 -21.75 -4.91 -11.69
N GLU A 559 -22.58 -5.59 -10.89
CA GLU A 559 -23.00 -6.97 -11.17
C GLU A 559 -23.92 -7.08 -12.38
N THR A 560 -24.86 -6.16 -12.54
CA THR A 560 -25.77 -6.18 -13.71
C THR A 560 -25.04 -5.86 -15.01
N ALA A 561 -24.06 -4.97 -14.98
CA ALA A 561 -23.19 -4.71 -16.12
C ALA A 561 -22.41 -5.98 -16.52
N ARG A 562 -21.82 -6.68 -15.53
CA ARG A 562 -21.13 -7.95 -15.76
C ARG A 562 -22.04 -9.01 -16.40
N LEU A 563 -23.25 -9.20 -15.85
CA LEU A 563 -24.19 -10.20 -16.35
C LEU A 563 -24.63 -9.91 -17.79
N ARG A 564 -24.89 -8.64 -18.12
CA ARG A 564 -25.21 -8.23 -19.49
C ARG A 564 -24.07 -8.56 -20.45
N ARG A 565 -22.82 -8.25 -20.06
CA ARG A 565 -21.61 -8.53 -20.87
C ARG A 565 -21.41 -10.03 -21.11
N THR A 566 -21.79 -10.86 -20.14
CA THR A 566 -21.70 -12.33 -20.29
C THR A 566 -22.95 -12.95 -20.93
N GLY A 567 -23.89 -12.15 -21.46
CA GLY A 567 -25.13 -12.63 -22.06
C GLY A 567 -26.08 -13.31 -21.09
N SER A 568 -25.90 -13.06 -19.77
CA SER A 568 -26.66 -13.72 -18.70
C SER A 568 -27.81 -12.84 -18.23
N SER A 569 -28.97 -13.45 -17.95
CA SER A 569 -30.08 -12.71 -17.34
C SER A 569 -29.71 -12.16 -15.98
N VAL A 570 -30.11 -10.90 -15.73
CA VAL A 570 -29.92 -10.22 -14.44
C VAL A 570 -30.64 -10.96 -13.29
N TRP A 571 -31.72 -11.66 -13.59
CA TRP A 571 -32.50 -12.43 -12.62
C TRP A 571 -32.06 -13.89 -12.51
N SER A 572 -30.94 -14.26 -13.12
CA SER A 572 -30.41 -15.61 -13.04
C SER A 572 -29.72 -15.89 -11.71
N TRP A 573 -29.61 -17.20 -11.37
CA TRP A 573 -28.82 -17.65 -10.24
C TRP A 573 -27.32 -17.28 -10.32
N ARG A 574 -26.83 -16.88 -11.51
CA ARG A 574 -25.47 -16.37 -11.71
C ARG A 574 -25.25 -14.99 -11.10
N ASN A 575 -26.31 -14.27 -10.74
CA ASN A 575 -26.25 -12.97 -10.11
C ASN A 575 -25.69 -13.10 -8.67
N ALA A 576 -24.45 -12.66 -8.45
CA ALA A 576 -23.77 -12.76 -7.16
C ALA A 576 -24.41 -11.84 -6.10
N PHE A 577 -24.98 -10.69 -6.50
CA PHE A 577 -25.72 -9.80 -5.61
C PHE A 577 -26.96 -10.50 -5.04
N LEU A 578 -27.78 -11.11 -5.89
CA LEU A 578 -28.99 -11.82 -5.46
C LEU A 578 -28.67 -13.06 -4.62
N ARG A 579 -27.66 -13.84 -5.02
CA ARG A 579 -27.20 -15.00 -4.22
C ARG A 579 -26.74 -14.58 -2.83
N GLY A 580 -25.99 -13.49 -2.73
CA GLY A 580 -25.51 -12.99 -1.46
C GLY A 580 -26.67 -12.63 -0.52
N HIS A 581 -27.67 -11.90 -1.02
CA HIS A 581 -28.87 -11.57 -0.23
C HIS A 581 -29.64 -12.83 0.16
N ALA A 582 -29.74 -13.81 -0.74
CA ALA A 582 -30.36 -15.11 -0.41
C ALA A 582 -29.63 -15.85 0.71
N MET A 583 -28.29 -15.79 0.79
CA MET A 583 -27.51 -16.35 1.90
C MET A 583 -27.86 -15.67 3.23
N SER A 584 -27.96 -14.33 3.23
CA SER A 584 -28.36 -13.59 4.43
C SER A 584 -29.80 -13.89 4.86
N LEU A 585 -30.71 -14.03 3.90
CA LEU A 585 -32.11 -14.42 4.16
C LEU A 585 -32.20 -15.85 4.71
N LEU A 586 -31.34 -16.77 4.26
CA LEU A 586 -31.26 -18.12 4.83
C LEU A 586 -30.84 -18.08 6.30
N LEU A 587 -29.82 -17.30 6.65
CA LEU A 587 -29.41 -17.14 8.06
C LEU A 587 -30.54 -16.52 8.91
N LEU A 588 -31.26 -15.55 8.36
CA LEU A 588 -32.43 -14.97 9.04
C LEU A 588 -33.55 -15.99 9.25
N ALA A 589 -33.82 -16.82 8.24
CA ALA A 589 -34.79 -17.91 8.35
C ALA A 589 -34.37 -18.95 9.39
N CYS A 590 -33.07 -19.28 9.49
CA CYS A 590 -32.56 -20.15 10.56
C CYS A 590 -32.76 -19.52 11.95
N ALA A 591 -32.47 -18.22 12.11
CA ALA A 591 -32.72 -17.52 13.37
C ALA A 591 -34.22 -17.52 13.75
N PHE A 592 -35.10 -17.30 12.75
CA PHE A 592 -36.55 -17.38 12.95
C PHE A 592 -36.98 -18.78 13.37
N ALA A 593 -36.47 -19.82 12.73
CA ALA A 593 -36.79 -21.21 13.04
C ALA A 593 -36.32 -21.62 14.46
N MET A 594 -35.22 -21.01 14.95
CA MET A 594 -34.69 -21.24 16.29
C MET A 594 -35.51 -20.62 17.41
N GLY A 595 -35.96 -19.40 17.25
CA GLY A 595 -36.58 -18.64 18.36
C GLY A 595 -37.66 -17.65 17.92
N GLY A 596 -38.26 -17.86 16.74
CA GLY A 596 -39.37 -17.07 16.25
C GLY A 596 -39.01 -15.62 15.91
N PRO A 597 -40.01 -14.72 15.91
CA PRO A 597 -39.83 -13.34 15.47
C PRO A 597 -38.79 -12.55 16.31
N LEU A 598 -38.71 -12.82 17.61
CA LEU A 598 -37.78 -12.13 18.51
C LEU A 598 -36.33 -12.46 18.14
N ALA A 599 -36.03 -13.73 17.93
CA ALA A 599 -34.70 -14.20 17.55
C ALA A 599 -34.29 -13.66 16.17
N ALA A 600 -35.21 -13.64 15.20
CA ALA A 600 -34.99 -13.03 13.90
C ALA A 600 -34.73 -11.54 13.97
N LEU A 601 -35.50 -10.81 14.78
CA LEU A 601 -35.33 -9.36 15.00
C LEU A 601 -33.98 -9.09 15.68
N TYR A 602 -33.64 -9.85 16.71
CA TYR A 602 -32.37 -9.74 17.42
C TYR A 602 -31.18 -9.98 16.49
N PHE A 603 -31.20 -11.08 15.71
CA PHE A 603 -30.17 -11.35 14.73
C PHE A 603 -30.04 -10.22 13.68
N THR A 604 -31.19 -9.75 13.16
CA THR A 604 -31.21 -8.62 12.22
C THR A 604 -30.55 -7.36 12.81
N ALA A 605 -30.89 -7.02 14.06
CA ALA A 605 -30.31 -5.87 14.72
C ALA A 605 -28.79 -6.02 14.94
N CYS A 606 -28.32 -7.22 15.34
CA CYS A 606 -26.90 -7.53 15.49
C CYS A 606 -26.16 -7.47 14.16
N ALA A 607 -26.73 -8.02 13.09
CA ALA A 607 -26.15 -8.00 11.74
C ALA A 607 -26.03 -6.56 11.21
N LEU A 608 -27.08 -5.76 11.37
CA LEU A 608 -27.07 -4.34 10.98
C LEU A 608 -26.10 -3.51 11.82
N TRP A 609 -25.92 -3.84 13.10
CA TRP A 609 -24.90 -3.22 13.92
C TRP A 609 -23.49 -3.59 13.42
N GLY A 610 -23.23 -4.87 13.08
CA GLY A 610 -21.99 -5.30 12.44
C GLY A 610 -21.73 -4.60 11.11
N LYS A 611 -22.77 -4.44 10.26
CA LYS A 611 -22.69 -3.64 9.03
C LYS A 611 -22.38 -2.17 9.30
N ALA A 612 -23.02 -1.56 10.28
CA ALA A 612 -22.75 -0.18 10.67
C ALA A 612 -21.29 0.01 11.11
N LEU A 613 -20.73 -0.94 11.85
CA LEU A 613 -19.33 -0.91 12.26
C LEU A 613 -18.38 -0.92 11.06
N LEU A 614 -18.65 -1.71 10.00
CA LEU A 614 -17.87 -1.67 8.76
C LEU A 614 -17.91 -0.28 8.11
N GLU A 615 -19.10 0.35 8.03
CA GLU A 615 -19.20 1.68 7.45
C GLU A 615 -18.53 2.77 8.32
N ILE A 616 -18.49 2.57 9.64
CA ILE A 616 -17.70 3.44 10.54
C ILE A 616 -16.20 3.24 10.28
N VAL A 617 -15.74 2.02 10.00
CA VAL A 617 -14.36 1.73 9.63
C VAL A 617 -14.02 2.42 8.30
N ASN A 618 -14.83 2.24 7.26
CA ASN A 618 -14.68 2.95 5.98
C ASN A 618 -14.64 4.49 6.18
N TYR A 619 -15.53 5.00 7.04
CA TYR A 619 -15.58 6.41 7.40
C TYR A 619 -14.26 6.90 7.97
N MET A 620 -13.69 6.20 8.94
CA MET A 620 -12.45 6.64 9.58
C MET A 620 -11.20 6.43 8.73
N GLU A 621 -11.21 5.45 7.84
CA GLU A 621 -10.08 5.12 6.96
C GLU A 621 -9.93 6.13 5.80
N HIS A 622 -11.03 6.73 5.34
CA HIS A 622 -11.04 7.60 4.16
C HIS A 622 -11.66 8.98 4.41
N TYR A 623 -11.82 9.38 5.69
CA TYR A 623 -12.45 10.66 6.04
C TYR A 623 -11.67 11.85 5.48
N GLY A 624 -12.35 12.63 4.65
CA GLY A 624 -11.89 13.93 4.17
C GLY A 624 -10.78 13.89 3.12
N MET A 625 -10.31 12.71 2.73
CA MET A 625 -9.31 12.57 1.67
C MET A 625 -9.90 12.82 0.29
N VAL A 626 -9.06 13.28 -0.62
CA VAL A 626 -9.40 13.51 -2.02
C VAL A 626 -8.32 12.96 -2.93
N ARG A 627 -8.68 12.47 -4.11
CA ARG A 627 -7.76 11.95 -5.11
C ARG A 627 -8.17 12.43 -6.51
N ASP A 628 -7.19 12.69 -7.36
CA ASP A 628 -7.43 12.85 -8.79
C ASP A 628 -7.81 11.47 -9.38
N PRO A 629 -9.01 11.30 -9.93
CA PRO A 629 -9.43 10.01 -10.51
C PRO A 629 -8.53 9.48 -11.62
N ALA A 630 -7.75 10.36 -12.27
CA ALA A 630 -6.81 9.99 -13.32
C ALA A 630 -5.50 9.38 -12.79
N THR A 631 -5.24 9.46 -11.47
CA THR A 631 -4.01 8.96 -10.85
C THR A 631 -4.26 7.63 -10.12
N PRO A 632 -3.23 6.77 -10.00
CA PRO A 632 -3.29 5.57 -9.16
C PRO A 632 -3.58 5.90 -7.69
N VAL A 633 -4.02 4.90 -6.94
CA VAL A 633 -4.12 5.00 -5.49
C VAL A 633 -2.71 4.95 -4.90
N HIS A 634 -2.44 5.83 -3.95
CA HIS A 634 -1.17 5.92 -3.23
C HIS A 634 -1.38 5.73 -1.73
N PRO A 635 -0.36 5.38 -0.95
CA PRO A 635 -0.46 5.20 0.50
C PRO A 635 -1.05 6.41 1.25
N ARG A 636 -0.93 7.62 0.69
CA ARG A 636 -1.49 8.85 1.26
C ARG A 636 -3.01 8.94 1.24
N HIS A 637 -3.71 8.07 0.50
CA HIS A 637 -5.16 8.12 0.31
C HIS A 637 -5.95 7.34 1.37
N SER A 638 -5.29 6.88 2.43
CA SER A 638 -5.93 6.19 3.55
C SER A 638 -5.29 6.58 4.88
N TRP A 639 -6.10 6.70 5.94
CA TRP A 639 -5.62 6.78 7.31
C TRP A 639 -5.22 5.39 7.79
N ASN A 640 -4.09 5.29 8.48
CA ASN A 640 -3.40 4.05 8.84
C ASN A 640 -3.15 3.96 10.34
N THR A 641 -2.98 2.76 10.89
CA THR A 641 -2.45 2.58 12.25
C THR A 641 -1.60 1.33 12.33
N ASN A 642 -0.54 1.38 13.16
CA ASN A 642 0.34 0.25 13.44
C ASN A 642 0.13 -0.29 14.86
N ARG A 643 -0.93 0.15 15.57
CA ARG A 643 -1.20 -0.28 16.95
C ARG A 643 -1.27 -1.79 17.04
N ARG A 644 -0.56 -2.35 18.03
CA ARG A 644 -0.23 -3.78 18.11
C ARG A 644 -1.44 -4.67 18.23
N ILE A 645 -2.36 -4.37 19.17
CA ILE A 645 -3.54 -5.21 19.40
C ILE A 645 -4.46 -5.19 18.17
N SER A 646 -4.75 -3.99 17.63
CA SER A 646 -5.49 -3.85 16.38
C SER A 646 -4.82 -4.60 15.24
N SER A 647 -3.51 -4.46 15.01
CA SER A 647 -2.80 -5.12 13.91
C SER A 647 -2.84 -6.64 14.03
N TRP A 648 -2.66 -7.20 15.22
CA TRP A 648 -2.65 -8.65 15.42
C TRP A 648 -4.03 -9.28 15.33
N SER A 649 -5.04 -8.64 15.93
CA SER A 649 -6.42 -9.13 15.91
C SER A 649 -7.18 -8.82 14.62
N MET A 650 -6.63 -7.96 13.75
CA MET A 650 -7.24 -7.59 12.47
C MET A 650 -6.37 -8.00 11.27
N PHE A 651 -5.49 -9.00 11.44
CA PHE A 651 -4.65 -9.54 10.37
C PHE A 651 -3.93 -8.45 9.56
N ASN A 652 -3.26 -7.50 10.25
CA ASN A 652 -2.56 -6.35 9.65
C ASN A 652 -3.39 -5.47 8.70
N LEU A 653 -4.72 -5.65 8.61
CA LEU A 653 -5.57 -4.80 7.77
C LEU A 653 -5.45 -3.30 8.16
N THR A 654 -5.04 -3.05 9.39
CA THR A 654 -4.72 -1.72 9.92
C THR A 654 -3.61 -1.00 9.14
N ARG A 655 -2.78 -1.74 8.37
CA ARG A 655 -1.79 -1.22 7.40
C ARG A 655 -2.48 -0.85 6.09
N HIS A 656 -3.57 -0.16 6.21
CA HIS A 656 -4.55 0.11 5.17
C HIS A 656 -3.99 0.93 3.99
N SER A 657 -3.04 1.82 4.28
CA SER A 657 -2.31 2.58 3.26
C SER A 657 -1.54 1.71 2.28
N HIS A 658 -0.88 0.64 2.76
CA HIS A 658 -0.19 -0.31 1.90
C HIS A 658 -1.17 -1.20 1.15
N HIS A 659 -2.23 -1.66 1.84
CA HIS A 659 -3.27 -2.48 1.24
C HIS A 659 -3.93 -1.80 0.04
N HIS A 660 -4.27 -0.52 0.12
CA HIS A 660 -4.84 0.21 -1.01
C HIS A 660 -3.85 0.50 -2.14
N ALA A 661 -2.58 0.70 -1.82
CA ALA A 661 -1.55 0.92 -2.83
C ALA A 661 -1.21 -0.37 -3.60
N GLU A 662 -1.26 -1.53 -2.91
CA GLU A 662 -0.89 -2.83 -3.44
C GLU A 662 -1.89 -3.90 -2.94
N GLY A 663 -3.13 -3.87 -3.44
CA GLY A 663 -4.24 -4.71 -2.97
C GLY A 663 -4.06 -6.22 -3.17
N GLU A 664 -3.05 -6.66 -3.95
CA GLU A 664 -2.69 -8.07 -4.14
C GLU A 664 -1.84 -8.65 -3.00
N VAL A 665 -1.23 -7.77 -2.20
CA VAL A 665 -0.31 -8.19 -1.14
C VAL A 665 -1.10 -8.82 0.00
N PRO A 666 -0.90 -10.12 0.31
CA PRO A 666 -1.64 -10.77 1.37
C PRO A 666 -1.27 -10.16 2.74
N PHE A 667 -2.21 -10.19 3.67
CA PHE A 667 -2.13 -9.49 4.95
C PHE A 667 -0.81 -9.67 5.71
N GLN A 668 -0.21 -10.87 5.68
CA GLN A 668 1.05 -11.16 6.37
C GLN A 668 2.27 -10.50 5.76
N LYS A 669 2.16 -9.98 4.53
CA LYS A 669 3.20 -9.24 3.82
C LYS A 669 2.94 -7.73 3.79
N LEU A 670 1.82 -7.27 4.33
CA LEU A 670 1.54 -5.84 4.45
C LEU A 670 2.61 -5.16 5.31
N ARG A 671 3.14 -4.03 4.82
CA ARG A 671 4.22 -3.27 5.46
C ARG A 671 3.68 -2.00 6.12
N PRO A 672 4.22 -1.60 7.25
CA PRO A 672 3.99 -0.25 7.75
C PRO A 672 4.67 0.74 6.79
N ILE A 673 3.91 1.67 6.23
CA ILE A 673 4.46 2.69 5.34
C ILE A 673 4.98 3.86 6.18
N PRO A 674 6.28 4.18 6.14
CA PRO A 674 6.80 5.37 6.78
C PRO A 674 6.11 6.61 6.23
N ASN A 675 5.74 7.54 7.09
CA ASN A 675 5.08 8.79 6.71
C ASN A 675 3.71 8.64 6.04
N ALA A 676 3.01 7.51 6.21
CA ALA A 676 1.59 7.43 5.82
C ALA A 676 0.73 8.29 6.78
N PRO A 677 -0.43 8.78 6.33
CA PRO A 677 -1.37 9.46 7.22
C PRO A 677 -1.83 8.53 8.34
N MET A 678 -1.65 8.95 9.60
CA MET A 678 -1.93 8.11 10.76
C MET A 678 -3.25 8.48 11.43
N MET A 679 -4.03 7.46 11.83
CA MET A 679 -5.22 7.59 12.68
C MET A 679 -4.88 8.20 14.04
N ILE A 680 -5.93 8.48 14.82
CA ILE A 680 -5.79 9.04 16.18
C ILE A 680 -5.38 7.99 17.22
N GLY A 681 -5.54 6.70 16.92
CA GLY A 681 -5.25 5.59 17.82
C GLY A 681 -5.46 4.24 17.15
N GLY A 682 -5.72 3.19 17.94
CA GLY A 682 -6.18 1.90 17.44
C GLY A 682 -7.61 1.97 16.92
N TYR A 683 -8.06 0.90 16.27
CA TYR A 683 -9.37 0.89 15.56
C TYR A 683 -10.54 1.14 16.50
N LEU A 684 -10.66 0.41 17.61
CA LEU A 684 -11.80 0.57 18.49
C LEU A 684 -11.81 1.95 19.16
N THR A 685 -10.65 2.49 19.55
CA THR A 685 -10.52 3.87 20.04
C THR A 685 -11.02 4.86 19.00
N THR A 686 -10.62 4.69 17.75
CA THR A 686 -11.01 5.57 16.64
C THR A 686 -12.50 5.46 16.33
N ILE A 687 -13.09 4.25 16.37
CA ILE A 687 -14.54 4.01 16.25
C ILE A 687 -15.31 4.77 17.35
N VAL A 688 -14.89 4.61 18.61
CA VAL A 688 -15.56 5.27 19.75
C VAL A 688 -15.53 6.80 19.59
N VAL A 689 -14.40 7.37 19.17
CA VAL A 689 -14.29 8.81 18.90
C VAL A 689 -15.17 9.23 17.71
N ALA A 690 -15.25 8.41 16.66
CA ALA A 690 -16.09 8.69 15.48
C ALA A 690 -17.59 8.71 15.83
N LEU A 691 -18.02 7.87 16.78
CA LEU A 691 -19.40 7.85 17.30
C LEU A 691 -19.79 9.12 18.06
N VAL A 692 -18.83 10.01 18.37
CA VAL A 692 -19.07 11.33 19.00
C VAL A 692 -18.69 12.43 17.99
N PRO A 693 -19.57 12.81 17.03
CA PRO A 693 -19.23 13.70 15.93
C PRO A 693 -18.58 15.04 16.32
N PRO A 694 -18.97 15.72 17.42
CA PRO A 694 -18.27 16.94 17.83
C PRO A 694 -16.79 16.70 18.15
N LEU A 695 -16.49 15.62 18.87
CA LEU A 695 -15.12 15.22 19.22
C LEU A 695 -14.33 14.78 17.99
N TRP A 696 -14.94 13.94 17.14
CA TRP A 696 -14.33 13.51 15.87
C TRP A 696 -13.89 14.69 15.02
N HIS A 697 -14.80 15.62 14.79
CA HIS A 697 -14.51 16.78 13.97
C HIS A 697 -13.49 17.73 14.60
N ALA A 698 -13.47 17.88 15.91
CA ALA A 698 -12.47 18.68 16.60
C ALA A 698 -11.05 18.12 16.39
N ILE A 699 -10.90 16.80 16.38
CA ILE A 699 -9.60 16.12 16.22
C ILE A 699 -9.24 16.00 14.73
N MET A 700 -10.18 15.57 13.88
CA MET A 700 -9.85 15.21 12.49
C MET A 700 -9.83 16.40 11.53
N THR A 701 -10.54 17.50 11.82
CA THR A 701 -10.48 18.68 10.92
C THR A 701 -9.06 19.22 10.77
N PRO A 702 -8.28 19.47 11.85
CA PRO A 702 -6.88 19.88 11.71
C PRO A 702 -6.00 18.84 10.99
N LYS A 703 -6.23 17.54 11.26
CA LYS A 703 -5.46 16.46 10.60
C LYS A 703 -5.72 16.39 9.11
N VAL A 704 -6.96 16.60 8.66
CA VAL A 704 -7.31 16.63 7.23
C VAL A 704 -6.73 17.88 6.55
N LEU A 705 -6.73 19.04 7.21
CA LEU A 705 -6.07 20.24 6.68
C LEU A 705 -4.54 20.08 6.63
N ALA A 706 -3.95 19.38 7.60
CA ALA A 706 -2.54 19.01 7.55
C ALA A 706 -2.26 18.05 6.37
N TRP A 707 -3.17 17.10 6.10
CA TRP A 707 -3.06 16.22 4.94
C TRP A 707 -3.02 17.00 3.61
N ASP A 708 -3.82 18.07 3.47
CA ASP A 708 -3.82 18.93 2.28
C ASP A 708 -2.45 19.54 2.03
N ARG A 709 -1.76 19.95 3.10
CA ARG A 709 -0.45 20.57 3.04
C ARG A 709 0.68 19.55 2.86
N ASP A 710 0.62 18.43 3.61
CA ASP A 710 1.77 17.55 3.82
C ASP A 710 1.79 16.35 2.86
N PHE A 711 0.63 15.94 2.32
CA PHE A 711 0.49 14.72 1.53
C PHE A 711 -0.11 14.94 0.13
N ALA A 712 -1.02 15.91 -0.03
CA ALA A 712 -1.74 16.09 -1.28
C ALA A 712 -0.84 16.58 -2.41
N SER A 713 -0.98 16.00 -3.61
CA SER A 713 -0.38 16.49 -4.84
C SER A 713 -0.95 17.87 -5.23
N PRO A 714 -0.32 18.64 -6.13
CA PRO A 714 -0.84 19.94 -6.57
C PRO A 714 -2.31 19.87 -7.03
N ARG A 715 -2.65 18.86 -7.83
CA ARG A 715 -4.02 18.67 -8.30
C ARG A 715 -4.97 18.26 -7.16
N GLU A 716 -4.53 17.44 -6.23
CA GLU A 716 -5.31 17.06 -5.05
C GLU A 716 -5.53 18.24 -4.11
N ARG A 717 -4.60 19.21 -4.01
CA ARG A 717 -4.81 20.46 -3.25
C ARG A 717 -5.93 21.32 -3.84
N GLU A 718 -6.03 21.40 -5.15
CA GLU A 718 -7.17 22.07 -5.80
C GLU A 718 -8.50 21.40 -5.47
N LEU A 719 -8.54 20.05 -5.55
CA LEU A 719 -9.70 19.25 -5.17
C LEU A 719 -10.02 19.41 -3.67
N ALA A 720 -9.01 19.45 -2.82
CA ALA A 720 -9.12 19.67 -1.39
C ALA A 720 -9.68 21.06 -1.07
N ALA A 721 -9.19 22.11 -1.73
CA ALA A 721 -9.71 23.46 -1.59
C ALA A 721 -11.20 23.54 -1.99
N ALA A 722 -11.58 22.90 -3.09
CA ALA A 722 -12.97 22.80 -3.50
C ALA A 722 -13.83 22.00 -2.50
N ALA A 723 -13.29 20.93 -1.90
CA ALA A 723 -13.96 20.16 -0.86
C ALA A 723 -14.10 20.95 0.45
N ASN A 724 -13.09 21.72 0.84
CA ASN A 724 -13.13 22.62 1.99
C ASN A 724 -14.23 23.68 1.84
N ALA A 725 -14.33 24.30 0.67
CA ALA A 725 -15.35 25.32 0.38
C ALA A 725 -16.80 24.78 0.49
N ARG A 726 -17.01 23.50 0.18
CA ARG A 726 -18.33 22.83 0.29
C ARG A 726 -18.75 22.51 1.74
N SER A 727 -17.80 22.51 2.68
CA SER A 727 -18.05 22.20 4.09
C SER A 727 -17.91 23.44 4.95
N ARG A 728 -19.02 23.92 5.56
CA ARG A 728 -19.00 25.11 6.44
C ARG A 728 -17.92 25.02 7.53
N ARG A 729 -17.71 23.84 8.12
CA ARG A 729 -16.70 23.59 9.15
C ARG A 729 -15.29 23.76 8.63
N PHE A 730 -14.98 23.14 7.49
CA PHE A 730 -13.64 23.22 6.88
C PHE A 730 -13.36 24.59 6.30
N ALA A 731 -14.37 25.26 5.72
CA ALA A 731 -14.24 26.63 5.24
C ALA A 731 -13.92 27.62 6.37
N ALA A 732 -14.48 27.41 7.56
CA ALA A 732 -14.16 28.22 8.74
C ALA A 732 -12.74 27.91 9.26
N ALA A 733 -12.38 26.64 9.40
CA ALA A 733 -11.08 26.22 9.92
C ALA A 733 -9.89 26.54 8.97
N ALA A 734 -10.13 26.59 7.67
CA ALA A 734 -9.09 26.97 6.68
C ALA A 734 -8.83 28.49 6.62
N ARG A 735 -9.69 29.31 7.24
CA ARG A 735 -9.54 30.78 7.34
C ARG A 735 -8.90 31.21 8.67
N ALA A 736 -8.99 30.36 9.69
CA ALA A 736 -8.36 30.55 10.99
C ALA A 736 -6.89 30.08 10.98
#